data_18564641b105304d27573d15d085a81a
#
_entry.id   18564641b105304d27573d15d085a81a
#
_cell.length_a   1.000
_cell.length_b   1.000
_cell.length_c   1.000
_cell.angle_alpha   90.00
_cell.angle_beta   90.00
_cell.angle_gamma   90.00
#
_symmetry.space_group_name_H-M   'P 1'
#
loop_
_entity.id
_entity.type
_entity.pdbx_description
1 polymer ?
#
loop_
_entity_poly.entity_id
_entity_poly.type
_entity_poly.pdbx_seq_one_letter_code
_entity_poly.pdbx_strand_id
1 'polypeptide(L)'
;MTLKELQVGKTATILSVGGNGALRQHFLDMGLIQGTEVTIVKYAPMGDPVEIRIHGYELTIRLEDAGQIEITPAHEPHYKKKEGRQPLGDAQHPGYGEAGIFHEKKTEHPLPENTTLTFALVGNQNCGKTTLFNQLTASNQHVGNFPGVTVDRKDGVIKEHPNTRITDLPGIYSMSPYSSEEIVTREFLLQDKPKGIINIVDATNIERNMYLTMQLMELEIPMVVALNMMDEMRVNGGSVRVNELEAFLGVPVVPISAAKGEGIAELVEHALHVAKYQEAPEEVDFCSAEGQESAVHRCIHAIMHLIEDHAKEAGIPVRFAASKLAENDELVLEKLKLSQNEKELLEHINLQMEEECKVDRSSAVAGMRFNYIQRACEDTVLKPHESRERVRSRKIDQVLTGKYTGIPAFIAIMGLVFWLTFNVIGAFLQDLLQQGIDQVIVACSQALDAAGVNGVLKSLIVDGIFQGVGSVLSFLPIIVTLFFFLSMLEDSGYMARVAFIMDKLLRKIGLSGRSIVPMLIGFGCTVPGVMASRTLSSERDRKMTIMLTPFMSCSAKLPIYAFFTAAFFPGKGAIVMIGLYFFGILMGILTALAMKGTMFKGEPVPFVMELPNYRMPGAKNVGQLLWEKAKDFLQRAFTVIFGATIVIWFLQSFDLHLNMVTDSQTSILATVAGMIAPVFIPLGFGDWRISTALISGFMAKESVVSTLSILFGSTAALTAVINTAGAAALLIFCLLYTPCVAAIASIKRELGGKWAIGVVIFQCVIAWVAAFIVHGIVCLF
;
A
#
# COMPACT_ATOMS: atom_id res chain seq x y z
N MET A 1 10.74 -27.04 21.72
CA MET A 1 11.51 -25.83 21.32
C MET A 1 10.64 -25.00 20.41
N THR A 2 10.66 -23.67 20.56
CA THR A 2 9.88 -22.79 19.69
C THR A 2 10.77 -22.19 18.58
N LEU A 3 10.17 -21.76 17.48
CA LEU A 3 10.89 -21.14 16.36
C LEU A 3 11.65 -19.87 16.80
N LYS A 4 11.16 -19.17 17.83
CA LYS A 4 11.85 -18.03 18.44
C LYS A 4 13.23 -18.37 19.02
N GLU A 5 13.45 -19.60 19.45
CA GLU A 5 14.69 -20.07 20.08
C GLU A 5 15.71 -20.60 19.06
N LEU A 6 15.31 -20.74 17.78
CA LEU A 6 16.19 -21.22 16.74
C LEU A 6 17.25 -20.18 16.39
N GLN A 7 18.50 -20.62 16.24
CA GLN A 7 19.63 -19.73 15.90
C GLN A 7 19.68 -19.42 14.41
N VAL A 8 20.22 -18.25 14.06
CA VAL A 8 20.43 -17.85 12.67
C VAL A 8 21.29 -18.88 11.92
N GLY A 9 20.83 -19.26 10.73
CA GLY A 9 21.48 -20.26 9.86
C GLY A 9 21.21 -21.71 10.22
N LYS A 10 20.48 -21.99 11.32
CA LYS A 10 20.08 -23.35 11.68
C LYS A 10 18.69 -23.67 11.14
N THR A 11 18.47 -24.94 10.80
CA THR A 11 17.21 -25.47 10.29
C THR A 11 16.54 -26.36 11.34
N ALA A 12 15.23 -26.35 11.37
CA ALA A 12 14.42 -27.24 12.20
C ALA A 12 13.14 -27.61 11.42
N THR A 13 12.46 -28.67 11.87
CA THR A 13 11.18 -29.09 11.29
C THR A 13 10.03 -28.61 12.18
N ILE A 14 8.98 -28.05 11.60
CA ILE A 14 7.79 -27.60 12.30
C ILE A 14 7.03 -28.81 12.84
N LEU A 15 6.70 -28.80 14.13
CA LEU A 15 5.87 -29.80 14.79
C LEU A 15 4.42 -29.38 14.87
N SER A 16 4.18 -28.12 15.25
CA SER A 16 2.85 -27.54 15.33
C SER A 16 2.89 -26.02 15.16
N VAL A 17 1.80 -25.46 14.66
CA VAL A 17 1.58 -24.01 14.54
C VAL A 17 0.46 -23.63 15.47
N GLY A 18 0.80 -22.99 16.57
CA GLY A 18 -0.15 -22.48 17.56
C GLY A 18 -0.83 -21.20 17.15
N GLY A 19 -1.61 -20.62 18.07
CA GLY A 19 -2.42 -19.44 17.83
C GLY A 19 -3.83 -19.75 17.34
N ASN A 20 -4.64 -18.72 17.11
CA ASN A 20 -6.03 -18.85 16.70
C ASN A 20 -6.40 -17.79 15.66
N GLY A 21 -7.50 -18.01 14.92
CA GLY A 21 -8.10 -17.05 14.01
C GLY A 21 -7.34 -16.83 12.70
N ALA A 22 -7.63 -15.71 12.04
CA ALA A 22 -7.19 -15.43 10.67
C ALA A 22 -5.65 -15.38 10.50
N LEU A 23 -4.91 -14.96 11.53
CA LEU A 23 -3.44 -14.93 11.46
C LEU A 23 -2.84 -16.33 11.38
N ARG A 24 -3.32 -17.25 12.20
CA ARG A 24 -2.89 -18.64 12.16
C ARG A 24 -3.20 -19.28 10.81
N GLN A 25 -4.42 -19.06 10.30
CA GLN A 25 -4.79 -19.53 8.97
C GLN A 25 -3.85 -18.97 7.90
N HIS A 26 -3.51 -17.69 8.00
CA HIS A 26 -2.55 -17.07 7.07
C HIS A 26 -1.16 -17.71 7.12
N PHE A 27 -0.67 -18.11 8.30
CA PHE A 27 0.60 -18.85 8.40
C PHE A 27 0.51 -20.22 7.73
N LEU A 28 -0.59 -20.94 7.90
CA LEU A 28 -0.83 -22.23 7.23
C LEU A 28 -0.88 -22.05 5.71
N ASP A 29 -1.61 -21.02 5.22
CA ASP A 29 -1.72 -20.68 3.81
C ASP A 29 -0.36 -20.30 3.18
N MET A 30 0.56 -19.77 4.02
CA MET A 30 1.95 -19.47 3.63
C MET A 30 2.88 -20.68 3.74
N GLY A 31 2.36 -21.88 4.05
CA GLY A 31 3.15 -23.12 4.09
C GLY A 31 3.89 -23.38 5.40
N LEU A 32 3.59 -22.65 6.46
CA LEU A 32 4.03 -23.02 7.82
C LEU A 32 3.14 -24.17 8.32
N ILE A 33 3.44 -25.38 7.87
CA ILE A 33 2.67 -26.59 8.22
C ILE A 33 3.55 -27.63 8.91
N GLN A 34 2.95 -28.58 9.57
CA GLN A 34 3.67 -29.69 10.21
C GLN A 34 4.54 -30.44 9.21
N GLY A 35 5.77 -30.75 9.57
CA GLY A 35 6.73 -31.45 8.71
C GLY A 35 7.56 -30.55 7.81
N THR A 36 7.24 -29.25 7.69
CA THR A 36 8.02 -28.31 6.87
C THR A 36 9.33 -27.94 7.54
N GLU A 37 10.42 -27.93 6.76
CA GLU A 37 11.71 -27.40 7.21
C GLU A 37 11.71 -25.87 7.21
N VAL A 38 12.12 -25.27 8.33
CA VAL A 38 12.25 -23.83 8.51
C VAL A 38 13.67 -23.45 8.93
N THR A 39 14.22 -22.41 8.31
CA THR A 39 15.56 -21.89 8.63
C THR A 39 15.46 -20.41 9.01
N ILE A 40 16.11 -19.99 10.09
CA ILE A 40 16.25 -18.56 10.41
C ILE A 40 17.31 -17.95 9.50
N VAL A 41 16.93 -16.94 8.71
CA VAL A 41 17.85 -16.23 7.81
C VAL A 41 18.54 -15.08 8.55
N LYS A 42 17.78 -14.18 9.15
CA LYS A 42 18.29 -13.04 9.92
C LYS A 42 17.20 -12.43 10.81
N TYR A 43 17.62 -11.58 11.73
CA TYR A 43 16.74 -10.71 12.50
C TYR A 43 16.80 -9.28 11.98
N ALA A 44 15.71 -8.51 12.13
CA ALA A 44 15.74 -7.08 11.93
C ALA A 44 16.78 -6.41 12.86
N PRO A 45 17.30 -5.20 12.54
CA PRO A 45 18.33 -4.53 13.34
C PRO A 45 18.00 -4.41 14.82
N MET A 46 16.72 -4.29 15.17
CA MET A 46 16.24 -4.23 16.56
C MET A 46 15.91 -5.62 17.15
N GLY A 47 16.24 -6.70 16.45
CA GLY A 47 16.02 -8.08 16.88
C GLY A 47 14.61 -8.63 16.63
N ASP A 48 13.69 -7.85 16.07
CA ASP A 48 12.32 -8.24 15.74
C ASP A 48 11.78 -7.30 14.64
N PRO A 49 11.15 -7.79 13.56
CA PRO A 49 10.80 -9.20 13.25
C PRO A 49 11.99 -10.07 12.81
N VAL A 50 11.72 -11.37 12.59
CA VAL A 50 12.67 -12.35 12.09
C VAL A 50 12.32 -12.74 10.65
N GLU A 51 13.33 -12.93 9.81
CA GLU A 51 13.20 -13.49 8.47
C GLU A 51 13.53 -14.98 8.50
N ILE A 52 12.58 -15.77 8.01
CA ILE A 52 12.68 -17.23 7.93
C ILE A 52 12.64 -17.68 6.47
N ARG A 53 13.18 -18.87 6.20
CA ARG A 53 13.09 -19.52 4.89
C ARG A 53 12.27 -20.79 5.02
N ILE A 54 11.27 -20.94 4.15
CA ILE A 54 10.40 -22.12 4.01
C ILE A 54 10.15 -22.37 2.52
N HIS A 55 9.98 -23.61 2.07
CA HIS A 55 9.68 -23.98 0.68
C HIS A 55 10.50 -23.22 -0.38
N GLY A 56 11.74 -22.79 -0.04
CA GLY A 56 12.63 -22.06 -0.96
C GLY A 56 12.42 -20.55 -1.04
N TYR A 57 11.44 -19.96 -0.36
CA TYR A 57 11.24 -18.51 -0.27
C TYR A 57 11.46 -17.96 1.14
N GLU A 58 11.57 -16.65 1.27
CA GLU A 58 11.85 -15.95 2.53
C GLU A 58 10.63 -15.17 2.99
N LEU A 59 10.29 -15.32 4.27
CA LEU A 59 9.12 -14.72 4.91
C LEU A 59 9.53 -14.05 6.21
N THR A 60 8.94 -12.88 6.52
CA THR A 60 9.16 -12.21 7.80
C THR A 60 8.01 -12.47 8.74
N ILE A 61 8.30 -12.81 9.98
CA ILE A 61 7.31 -12.99 11.05
C ILE A 61 7.79 -12.31 12.33
N ARG A 62 6.87 -11.92 13.21
CA ARG A 62 7.22 -11.37 14.52
C ARG A 62 7.73 -12.46 15.45
N LEU A 63 8.62 -12.11 16.38
CA LEU A 63 9.12 -13.05 17.39
C LEU A 63 8.04 -13.56 18.33
N GLU A 64 7.00 -12.80 18.53
CA GLU A 64 5.83 -13.20 19.32
C GLU A 64 5.09 -14.35 18.63
N ASP A 65 4.87 -14.24 17.32
CA ASP A 65 4.25 -15.25 16.49
C ASP A 65 5.15 -16.48 16.35
N ALA A 66 6.46 -16.26 16.15
CA ALA A 66 7.47 -17.33 16.12
C ALA A 66 7.53 -18.13 17.43
N GLY A 67 7.17 -17.50 18.57
CA GLY A 67 7.05 -18.16 19.86
C GLY A 67 5.88 -19.14 19.97
N GLN A 68 4.90 -19.09 19.05
CA GLN A 68 3.76 -19.99 18.99
C GLN A 68 3.98 -21.19 18.06
N ILE A 69 5.09 -21.21 17.30
CA ILE A 69 5.44 -22.29 16.37
C ILE A 69 6.40 -23.25 17.06
N GLU A 70 5.97 -24.48 17.29
CA GLU A 70 6.81 -25.53 17.87
C GLU A 70 7.64 -26.23 16.80
N ILE A 71 8.91 -26.47 17.11
CA ILE A 71 9.88 -27.08 16.18
C ILE A 71 10.67 -28.19 16.84
N THR A 72 11.23 -29.06 16.02
CA THR A 72 12.23 -30.08 16.44
C THR A 72 13.51 -29.38 16.94
N PRO A 73 14.40 -30.09 17.64
CA PRO A 73 15.76 -29.61 17.88
C PRO A 73 16.46 -29.23 16.57
N ALA A 74 17.28 -28.18 16.63
CA ALA A 74 18.01 -27.69 15.46
C ALA A 74 18.91 -28.75 14.85
N HIS A 75 18.90 -28.91 13.54
CA HIS A 75 19.76 -29.77 12.77
C HIS A 75 20.44 -28.97 11.64
N GLU A 76 21.47 -29.55 11.04
CA GLU A 76 22.05 -28.93 9.85
C GLU A 76 21.13 -29.13 8.64
N PRO A 77 21.04 -28.13 7.75
CA PRO A 77 20.17 -28.23 6.57
C PRO A 77 20.59 -29.47 5.76
N HIS A 78 19.67 -30.42 5.60
CA HIS A 78 19.86 -31.53 4.69
C HIS A 78 19.73 -31.04 3.25
N TYR A 79 20.82 -30.53 2.69
CA TYR A 79 20.95 -30.40 1.24
C TYR A 79 20.95 -31.81 0.63
N LYS A 80 19.80 -32.37 0.35
CA LYS A 80 19.70 -33.46 -0.61
C LYS A 80 20.20 -32.90 -1.95
N LYS A 81 21.50 -33.12 -2.26
CA LYS A 81 21.97 -33.08 -3.64
C LYS A 81 21.13 -34.11 -4.38
N LYS A 82 20.08 -33.66 -5.09
CA LYS A 82 19.48 -34.50 -6.13
C LYS A 82 20.54 -34.60 -7.23
N GLU A 83 21.34 -35.68 -7.16
CA GLU A 83 22.34 -35.99 -8.18
C GLU A 83 21.63 -36.25 -9.50
N GLY A 84 22.06 -35.53 -10.54
CA GLY A 84 22.02 -36.03 -11.90
C GLY A 84 20.72 -35.93 -12.68
N ARG A 85 19.72 -35.10 -12.32
CA ARG A 85 18.65 -34.77 -13.28
C ARG A 85 19.23 -33.84 -14.34
N GLN A 86 19.33 -34.32 -15.59
CA GLN A 86 19.63 -33.51 -16.76
C GLN A 86 18.62 -32.34 -16.83
N PRO A 87 19.03 -31.14 -17.29
CA PRO A 87 18.10 -30.07 -17.56
C PRO A 87 16.97 -30.64 -18.41
N LEU A 88 15.74 -30.47 -17.91
CA LEU A 88 14.56 -30.77 -18.68
C LEU A 88 14.65 -29.87 -19.93
N GLY A 89 14.75 -30.48 -21.12
CA GLY A 89 14.70 -29.70 -22.35
C GLY A 89 13.48 -28.80 -22.32
N ASP A 90 13.59 -27.58 -22.87
CA ASP A 90 12.43 -26.71 -23.04
C ASP A 90 11.39 -27.49 -23.86
N ALA A 91 10.39 -28.07 -23.18
CA ALA A 91 9.25 -28.63 -23.84
C ALA A 91 8.54 -27.44 -24.52
N GLN A 92 8.46 -27.45 -25.84
CA GLN A 92 7.70 -26.45 -26.55
C GLN A 92 6.23 -26.62 -26.12
N HIS A 93 5.60 -25.56 -25.67
CA HIS A 93 4.18 -25.54 -25.42
C HIS A 93 3.47 -25.82 -26.76
N PRO A 94 2.49 -26.73 -26.80
CA PRO A 94 1.87 -27.15 -28.08
C PRO A 94 1.16 -26.00 -28.82
N GLY A 95 0.85 -24.91 -28.14
CA GLY A 95 0.15 -23.78 -28.71
C GLY A 95 -1.39 -23.93 -28.64
N TYR A 96 -2.10 -22.84 -28.94
CA TYR A 96 -3.55 -22.82 -28.96
C TYR A 96 -4.10 -23.69 -30.08
N GLY A 97 -5.09 -24.54 -29.76
CA GLY A 97 -5.83 -25.34 -30.74
C GLY A 97 -5.19 -26.65 -31.15
N GLU A 98 -4.12 -27.09 -30.50
CA GLU A 98 -3.67 -28.46 -30.64
C GLU A 98 -4.67 -29.41 -29.98
N ALA A 99 -5.53 -29.89 -30.84
CA ALA A 99 -6.32 -31.10 -30.77
C ALA A 99 -6.57 -31.68 -29.37
N GLY A 100 -7.27 -30.95 -28.51
CA GLY A 100 -8.21 -31.61 -27.64
C GLY A 100 -7.69 -32.52 -26.52
N ILE A 101 -6.44 -32.35 -26.07
CA ILE A 101 -6.00 -33.05 -24.86
C ILE A 101 -6.67 -32.47 -23.61
N PHE A 102 -6.98 -31.15 -23.63
CA PHE A 102 -7.55 -30.42 -22.50
C PHE A 102 -8.94 -29.84 -22.75
N HIS A 103 -9.45 -29.95 -23.99
CA HIS A 103 -10.75 -29.42 -24.37
C HIS A 103 -11.66 -30.57 -24.77
N GLU A 104 -12.32 -31.19 -23.79
CA GLU A 104 -13.35 -32.16 -24.08
C GLU A 104 -14.59 -31.47 -24.67
N LYS A 105 -14.76 -31.55 -25.98
CA LYS A 105 -15.93 -30.98 -26.72
C LYS A 105 -17.32 -31.37 -26.17
N LYS A 106 -17.40 -32.37 -25.32
CA LYS A 106 -18.64 -32.84 -24.69
C LYS A 106 -19.11 -31.99 -23.50
N THR A 107 -18.22 -31.19 -22.90
CA THR A 107 -18.53 -30.32 -21.77
C THR A 107 -18.61 -28.84 -22.15
N GLU A 108 -18.39 -28.50 -23.42
CA GLU A 108 -18.41 -27.13 -23.90
C GLU A 108 -19.85 -26.56 -23.90
N HIS A 109 -20.01 -25.39 -23.26
CA HIS A 109 -21.23 -24.58 -23.29
C HIS A 109 -20.93 -23.21 -23.87
N PRO A 110 -20.78 -23.10 -25.24
CA PRO A 110 -20.33 -21.85 -25.83
C PRO A 110 -21.31 -20.71 -25.60
N LEU A 111 -20.80 -19.59 -25.18
CA LEU A 111 -21.57 -18.36 -25.00
C LEU A 111 -21.97 -17.77 -26.35
N PRO A 112 -23.11 -17.04 -26.45
CA PRO A 112 -23.52 -16.33 -27.66
C PRO A 112 -22.40 -15.37 -28.16
N GLU A 113 -22.23 -15.26 -29.49
CA GLU A 113 -21.14 -14.51 -30.13
C GLU A 113 -21.01 -13.04 -29.70
N ASN A 114 -22.09 -12.39 -29.27
CA ASN A 114 -22.14 -11.01 -28.84
C ASN A 114 -21.96 -10.81 -27.31
N THR A 115 -21.65 -11.88 -26.57
CA THR A 115 -21.46 -11.77 -25.12
C THR A 115 -20.15 -11.08 -24.79
N THR A 116 -20.20 -10.05 -23.94
CA THR A 116 -18.99 -9.44 -23.41
C THR A 116 -18.29 -10.42 -22.48
N LEU A 117 -17.06 -10.80 -22.81
CA LEU A 117 -16.25 -11.68 -21.98
C LEU A 117 -15.58 -10.86 -20.87
N THR A 118 -15.88 -11.22 -19.62
CA THR A 118 -15.33 -10.58 -18.43
C THR A 118 -14.25 -11.44 -17.81
N PHE A 119 -13.09 -10.84 -17.56
CA PHE A 119 -11.94 -11.53 -16.98
C PHE A 119 -11.56 -10.93 -15.63
N ALA A 120 -11.17 -11.79 -14.70
CA ALA A 120 -10.47 -11.42 -13.48
C ALA A 120 -8.99 -11.76 -13.61
N LEU A 121 -8.13 -10.78 -13.38
CA LEU A 121 -6.68 -10.99 -13.30
C LEU A 121 -6.32 -11.22 -11.83
N VAL A 122 -5.89 -12.44 -11.50
CA VAL A 122 -5.63 -12.90 -10.13
C VAL A 122 -4.19 -13.39 -10.02
N GLY A 123 -3.57 -13.27 -8.86
CA GLY A 123 -2.24 -13.82 -8.58
C GLY A 123 -1.64 -13.24 -7.31
N ASN A 124 -0.54 -13.82 -6.88
CA ASN A 124 0.15 -13.43 -5.67
C ASN A 124 0.74 -12.01 -5.78
N GLN A 125 1.12 -11.44 -4.65
CA GLN A 125 1.90 -10.19 -4.66
C GLN A 125 3.24 -10.45 -5.36
N ASN A 126 3.71 -9.47 -6.15
CA ASN A 126 4.96 -9.51 -6.89
C ASN A 126 5.07 -10.56 -8.03
N CYS A 127 4.02 -11.26 -8.40
CA CYS A 127 4.03 -12.21 -9.54
C CYS A 127 4.06 -11.54 -10.93
N GLY A 128 4.01 -10.21 -11.00
CA GLY A 128 4.02 -9.44 -12.28
C GLY A 128 2.64 -9.06 -12.82
N LYS A 129 1.59 -9.11 -11.99
CA LYS A 129 0.20 -8.85 -12.34
C LYS A 129 -0.03 -7.50 -13.02
N THR A 130 0.41 -6.40 -12.41
CA THR A 130 0.28 -5.06 -12.98
C THR A 130 1.05 -4.91 -14.31
N THR A 131 2.20 -5.56 -14.45
CA THR A 131 2.96 -5.57 -15.70
C THR A 131 2.15 -6.26 -16.79
N LEU A 132 1.57 -7.43 -16.51
CA LEU A 132 0.73 -8.15 -17.46
C LEU A 132 -0.54 -7.36 -17.80
N PHE A 133 -1.21 -6.76 -16.83
CA PHE A 133 -2.39 -5.91 -17.06
C PHE A 133 -2.09 -4.77 -18.04
N ASN A 134 -0.95 -4.09 -17.87
CA ASN A 134 -0.52 -3.03 -18.78
C ASN A 134 -0.16 -3.53 -20.18
N GLN A 135 0.31 -4.77 -20.31
CA GLN A 135 0.57 -5.39 -21.61
C GLN A 135 -0.75 -5.77 -22.32
N LEU A 136 -1.70 -6.32 -21.58
CA LEU A 136 -3.00 -6.74 -22.13
C LEU A 136 -3.90 -5.57 -22.51
N THR A 137 -3.86 -4.46 -21.75
CA THR A 137 -4.82 -3.37 -21.91
C THR A 137 -4.28 -2.21 -22.74
N ALA A 138 -5.16 -1.53 -23.48
CA ALA A 138 -4.86 -0.26 -24.13
C ALA A 138 -4.86 0.90 -23.09
N SER A 139 -4.49 2.11 -23.54
CA SER A 139 -4.37 3.32 -22.70
C SER A 139 -5.64 3.76 -21.96
N ASN A 140 -6.81 3.19 -22.26
CA ASN A 140 -8.10 3.52 -21.65
C ASN A 140 -8.38 2.62 -20.43
N GLN A 141 -7.65 2.85 -19.34
CA GLN A 141 -7.90 2.19 -18.07
C GLN A 141 -8.82 3.05 -17.20
N HIS A 142 -9.86 2.44 -16.64
CA HIS A 142 -10.68 3.08 -15.61
C HIS A 142 -10.13 2.71 -14.22
N VAL A 143 -9.73 3.73 -13.47
CA VAL A 143 -9.26 3.56 -12.09
C VAL A 143 -10.35 4.05 -11.15
N GLY A 144 -10.77 3.19 -10.25
CA GLY A 144 -11.77 3.47 -9.21
C GLY A 144 -11.46 2.68 -7.94
N ASN A 145 -12.39 2.63 -7.01
CA ASN A 145 -12.28 1.75 -5.84
C ASN A 145 -13.35 0.67 -5.94
N PHE A 146 -13.10 -0.49 -5.35
CA PHE A 146 -14.14 -1.48 -5.15
C PHE A 146 -15.25 -0.94 -4.25
N PRO A 147 -16.53 -1.30 -4.47
CA PRO A 147 -17.64 -0.79 -3.67
C PRO A 147 -17.46 -1.04 -2.17
N GLY A 148 -17.63 0.01 -1.36
CA GLY A 148 -17.60 -0.09 0.10
C GLY A 148 -16.21 -0.18 0.75
N VAL A 149 -15.15 -0.25 -0.04
CA VAL A 149 -13.76 -0.35 0.44
C VAL A 149 -12.83 0.62 -0.29
N THR A 150 -11.65 0.83 0.26
CA THR A 150 -10.64 1.75 -0.32
C THR A 150 -9.57 1.02 -1.13
N VAL A 151 -9.88 -0.18 -1.59
CA VAL A 151 -9.00 -0.97 -2.47
C VAL A 151 -9.20 -0.48 -3.90
N ASP A 152 -8.09 -0.18 -4.58
CA ASP A 152 -8.12 0.31 -5.96
C ASP A 152 -8.61 -0.77 -6.91
N ARG A 153 -9.51 -0.38 -7.82
CA ARG A 153 -10.02 -1.21 -8.92
C ARG A 153 -9.53 -0.64 -10.24
N LYS A 154 -8.96 -1.48 -11.07
CA LYS A 154 -8.56 -1.12 -12.44
C LYS A 154 -9.28 -2.01 -13.43
N ASP A 155 -10.05 -1.40 -14.30
CA ASP A 155 -10.72 -2.08 -15.39
C ASP A 155 -10.10 -1.66 -16.73
N GLY A 156 -10.00 -2.57 -17.68
CA GLY A 156 -9.50 -2.32 -19.02
C GLY A 156 -10.16 -3.21 -20.06
N VAL A 157 -9.88 -2.92 -21.32
CA VAL A 157 -10.27 -3.74 -22.47
C VAL A 157 -9.02 -4.40 -23.04
N ILE A 158 -9.07 -5.68 -23.36
CA ILE A 158 -7.95 -6.40 -23.98
C ILE A 158 -7.74 -5.83 -25.39
N LYS A 159 -6.47 -5.54 -25.75
CA LYS A 159 -6.10 -5.03 -27.06
C LYS A 159 -6.64 -5.93 -28.16
N GLU A 160 -7.13 -5.32 -29.24
CA GLU A 160 -7.70 -6.01 -30.40
C GLU A 160 -9.02 -6.76 -30.16
N HIS A 161 -9.48 -6.83 -28.88
CA HIS A 161 -10.70 -7.53 -28.49
C HIS A 161 -11.68 -6.59 -27.76
N PRO A 162 -12.44 -5.74 -28.49
CA PRO A 162 -13.28 -4.70 -27.89
C PRO A 162 -14.44 -5.26 -27.02
N ASN A 163 -14.87 -6.51 -27.28
CA ASN A 163 -15.92 -7.17 -26.51
C ASN A 163 -15.41 -7.87 -25.26
N THR A 164 -14.28 -7.41 -24.72
CA THR A 164 -13.70 -7.95 -23.48
C THR A 164 -13.60 -6.89 -22.42
N ARG A 165 -13.68 -7.31 -21.16
CA ARG A 165 -13.39 -6.48 -19.99
C ARG A 165 -12.53 -7.26 -19.03
N ILE A 166 -11.38 -6.71 -18.66
CA ILE A 166 -10.49 -7.31 -17.67
C ILE A 166 -10.40 -6.40 -16.44
N THR A 167 -10.53 -7.00 -15.25
CA THR A 167 -10.40 -6.32 -13.96
C THR A 167 -9.14 -6.82 -13.26
N ASP A 168 -8.23 -5.89 -12.91
CA ASP A 168 -7.05 -6.18 -12.10
C ASP A 168 -7.46 -6.27 -10.63
N LEU A 169 -7.36 -7.46 -10.05
CA LEU A 169 -7.66 -7.71 -8.65
C LEU A 169 -6.41 -7.51 -7.77
N PRO A 170 -6.58 -7.19 -6.50
CA PRO A 170 -5.45 -7.09 -5.56
C PRO A 170 -4.60 -8.37 -5.54
N GLY A 171 -3.30 -8.23 -5.24
CA GLY A 171 -2.43 -9.40 -5.04
C GLY A 171 -2.73 -10.09 -3.71
N ILE A 172 -3.11 -11.35 -3.77
CA ILE A 172 -3.47 -12.15 -2.59
C ILE A 172 -2.69 -13.45 -2.55
N TYR A 173 -2.57 -14.04 -1.38
CA TYR A 173 -1.89 -15.32 -1.19
C TYR A 173 -2.85 -16.49 -1.07
N SER A 174 -4.04 -16.23 -0.58
CA SER A 174 -5.10 -17.22 -0.41
C SER A 174 -6.48 -16.56 -0.49
N MET A 175 -7.53 -17.36 -0.53
CA MET A 175 -8.92 -16.92 -0.47
C MET A 175 -9.45 -16.84 0.97
N SER A 176 -8.57 -16.92 1.97
CA SER A 176 -8.92 -16.80 3.38
C SER A 176 -9.10 -15.31 3.76
N PRO A 177 -10.08 -14.95 4.61
CA PRO A 177 -10.42 -13.56 4.90
C PRO A 177 -9.46 -12.92 5.93
N TYR A 178 -8.19 -12.74 5.56
CA TYR A 178 -7.17 -12.17 6.43
C TYR A 178 -7.01 -10.65 6.24
N SER A 179 -7.02 -10.19 5.00
CA SER A 179 -6.91 -8.76 4.66
C SER A 179 -8.10 -8.28 3.84
N SER A 180 -8.24 -6.94 3.71
CA SER A 180 -9.28 -6.34 2.87
C SER A 180 -9.13 -6.72 1.39
N GLU A 181 -7.89 -6.92 0.93
CA GLU A 181 -7.61 -7.33 -0.44
C GLU A 181 -8.15 -8.74 -0.74
N GLU A 182 -7.96 -9.68 0.19
CA GLU A 182 -8.47 -11.07 0.07
C GLU A 182 -9.99 -11.11 0.11
N ILE A 183 -10.61 -10.35 1.01
CA ILE A 183 -12.07 -10.25 1.10
C ILE A 183 -12.65 -9.70 -0.21
N VAL A 184 -12.10 -8.60 -0.73
CA VAL A 184 -12.55 -7.95 -1.98
C VAL A 184 -12.41 -8.89 -3.17
N THR A 185 -11.26 -9.55 -3.31
CA THR A 185 -11.02 -10.51 -4.40
C THR A 185 -12.01 -11.66 -4.34
N ARG A 186 -12.22 -12.22 -3.15
CA ARG A 186 -13.17 -13.31 -2.92
C ARG A 186 -14.61 -12.89 -3.25
N GLU A 187 -15.04 -11.72 -2.78
CA GLU A 187 -16.37 -11.21 -3.05
C GLU A 187 -16.58 -10.96 -4.55
N PHE A 188 -15.60 -10.39 -5.23
CA PHE A 188 -15.66 -10.17 -6.68
C PHE A 188 -15.82 -11.49 -7.43
N LEU A 189 -15.03 -12.51 -7.12
CA LEU A 189 -15.09 -13.80 -7.81
C LEU A 189 -16.42 -14.54 -7.55
N LEU A 190 -16.96 -14.47 -6.33
CA LEU A 190 -18.19 -15.15 -5.95
C LEU A 190 -19.48 -14.41 -6.41
N GLN A 191 -19.47 -13.07 -6.45
CA GLN A 191 -20.66 -12.26 -6.76
C GLN A 191 -20.71 -11.84 -8.22
N ASP A 192 -19.62 -11.23 -8.75
CA ASP A 192 -19.57 -10.75 -10.14
C ASP A 192 -19.39 -11.89 -11.15
N LYS A 193 -18.90 -13.06 -10.71
CA LYS A 193 -18.72 -14.29 -11.50
C LYS A 193 -18.16 -14.00 -12.89
N PRO A 194 -16.88 -13.60 -13.00
CA PRO A 194 -16.26 -13.34 -14.30
C PRO A 194 -16.35 -14.57 -15.20
N LYS A 195 -16.38 -14.35 -16.50
CA LYS A 195 -16.48 -15.45 -17.50
C LYS A 195 -15.17 -16.23 -17.65
N GLY A 196 -14.07 -15.65 -17.15
CA GLY A 196 -12.77 -16.31 -17.10
C GLY A 196 -11.84 -15.69 -16.07
N ILE A 197 -10.92 -16.50 -15.56
CA ILE A 197 -9.82 -16.07 -14.68
C ILE A 197 -8.52 -16.21 -15.44
N ILE A 198 -7.70 -15.16 -15.42
CA ILE A 198 -6.28 -15.22 -15.80
C ILE A 198 -5.49 -15.25 -14.48
N ASN A 199 -5.01 -16.41 -14.11
CA ASN A 199 -4.24 -16.60 -12.89
C ASN A 199 -2.74 -16.51 -13.18
N ILE A 200 -2.06 -15.51 -12.59
CA ILE A 200 -0.63 -15.30 -12.80
C ILE A 200 0.16 -16.01 -11.71
N VAL A 201 1.03 -16.91 -12.15
CA VAL A 201 1.92 -17.72 -11.31
C VAL A 201 3.37 -17.34 -11.58
N ASP A 202 4.13 -17.02 -10.55
CA ASP A 202 5.58 -16.81 -10.66
C ASP A 202 6.30 -18.15 -10.76
N ALA A 203 6.88 -18.45 -11.93
CA ALA A 203 7.60 -19.70 -12.17
C ALA A 203 8.81 -19.89 -11.25
N THR A 204 9.42 -18.83 -10.77
CA THR A 204 10.59 -18.91 -9.87
C THR A 204 10.22 -19.33 -8.44
N ASN A 205 8.93 -19.16 -8.07
CA ASN A 205 8.35 -19.53 -6.76
C ASN A 205 7.03 -20.28 -6.93
N ILE A 206 7.00 -21.24 -7.84
CA ILE A 206 5.78 -21.90 -8.32
C ILE A 206 5.00 -22.57 -7.19
N GLU A 207 5.67 -23.33 -6.30
CA GLU A 207 5.03 -24.05 -5.21
C GLU A 207 4.14 -23.16 -4.34
N ARG A 208 4.61 -21.96 -4.05
CA ARG A 208 3.86 -20.98 -3.27
C ARG A 208 2.67 -20.41 -4.01
N ASN A 209 2.85 -20.09 -5.29
CA ASN A 209 1.79 -19.48 -6.10
C ASN A 209 0.66 -20.47 -6.39
N MET A 210 0.99 -21.76 -6.47
CA MET A 210 0.04 -22.84 -6.72
C MET A 210 -1.01 -22.98 -5.61
N TYR A 211 -0.72 -22.58 -4.37
CA TYR A 211 -1.69 -22.64 -3.28
C TYR A 211 -2.96 -21.80 -3.58
N LEU A 212 -2.79 -20.59 -4.09
CA LEU A 212 -3.89 -19.77 -4.56
C LEU A 212 -4.56 -20.40 -5.81
N THR A 213 -3.77 -20.93 -6.75
CA THR A 213 -4.28 -21.58 -7.97
C THR A 213 -5.28 -22.68 -7.63
N MET A 214 -4.95 -23.54 -6.66
CA MET A 214 -5.85 -24.63 -6.24
C MET A 214 -7.18 -24.08 -5.68
N GLN A 215 -7.14 -23.03 -4.86
CA GLN A 215 -8.35 -22.42 -4.33
C GLN A 215 -9.20 -21.74 -5.42
N LEU A 216 -8.57 -21.22 -6.48
CA LEU A 216 -9.26 -20.66 -7.65
C LEU A 216 -9.94 -21.78 -8.48
N MET A 217 -9.29 -22.94 -8.61
CA MET A 217 -9.87 -24.10 -9.29
C MET A 217 -11.14 -24.60 -8.59
N GLU A 218 -11.18 -24.58 -7.25
CA GLU A 218 -12.37 -24.94 -6.46
C GLU A 218 -13.58 -24.01 -6.73
N LEU A 219 -13.37 -22.83 -7.35
CA LEU A 219 -14.45 -21.90 -7.75
C LEU A 219 -15.20 -22.33 -9.02
N GLU A 220 -14.68 -23.32 -9.75
CA GLU A 220 -15.26 -23.85 -10.99
C GLU A 220 -15.49 -22.75 -12.07
N ILE A 221 -14.74 -21.66 -12.00
CA ILE A 221 -14.76 -20.60 -13.02
C ILE A 221 -13.72 -20.94 -14.08
N PRO A 222 -14.05 -20.80 -15.39
CA PRO A 222 -13.10 -20.97 -16.49
C PRO A 222 -11.79 -20.25 -16.22
N MET A 223 -10.64 -20.95 -16.34
CA MET A 223 -9.36 -20.39 -15.91
C MET A 223 -8.22 -20.77 -16.85
N VAL A 224 -7.26 -19.84 -17.01
CA VAL A 224 -5.97 -20.07 -17.63
C VAL A 224 -4.85 -19.66 -16.67
N VAL A 225 -3.79 -20.45 -16.57
CA VAL A 225 -2.61 -20.16 -15.77
C VAL A 225 -1.57 -19.48 -16.64
N ALA A 226 -1.24 -18.23 -16.33
CA ALA A 226 -0.15 -17.48 -16.95
C ALA A 226 1.14 -17.70 -16.13
N LEU A 227 1.99 -18.63 -16.58
CA LEU A 227 3.25 -18.97 -15.91
C LEU A 227 4.30 -17.91 -16.26
N ASN A 228 4.43 -16.90 -15.41
CA ASN A 228 5.25 -15.70 -15.63
C ASN A 228 6.70 -15.87 -15.13
N MET A 229 7.58 -14.95 -15.53
CA MET A 229 9.02 -14.93 -15.21
C MET A 229 9.79 -16.11 -15.78
N MET A 230 9.33 -16.68 -16.90
CA MET A 230 10.02 -17.78 -17.56
C MET A 230 11.41 -17.40 -18.06
N ASP A 231 11.63 -16.14 -18.38
CA ASP A 231 12.96 -15.61 -18.73
C ASP A 231 13.94 -15.68 -17.54
N GLU A 232 13.50 -15.34 -16.33
CA GLU A 232 14.30 -15.48 -15.11
C GLU A 232 14.56 -16.95 -14.77
N MET A 233 13.53 -17.79 -14.93
CA MET A 233 13.62 -19.24 -14.72
C MET A 233 14.71 -19.85 -15.60
N ARG A 234 14.70 -19.57 -16.91
CA ARG A 234 15.70 -20.07 -17.89
C ARG A 234 17.11 -19.55 -17.59
N VAL A 235 17.27 -18.25 -17.30
CA VAL A 235 18.59 -17.65 -16.98
C VAL A 235 19.23 -18.28 -15.73
N ASN A 236 18.43 -18.72 -14.78
CA ASN A 236 18.91 -19.34 -13.56
C ASN A 236 19.02 -20.88 -13.64
N GLY A 237 18.88 -21.46 -14.83
CA GLY A 237 19.03 -22.89 -15.08
C GLY A 237 17.88 -23.75 -14.57
N GLY A 238 16.72 -23.15 -14.32
CA GLY A 238 15.47 -23.86 -14.05
C GLY A 238 14.69 -24.11 -15.33
N SER A 239 13.75 -25.05 -15.27
CA SER A 239 12.79 -25.32 -16.35
C SER A 239 11.48 -25.87 -15.80
N VAL A 240 10.41 -25.74 -16.57
CA VAL A 240 9.10 -26.30 -16.26
C VAL A 240 8.63 -27.12 -17.46
N ARG A 241 8.17 -28.32 -17.20
CA ARG A 241 7.46 -29.16 -18.19
C ARG A 241 6.02 -28.70 -18.26
N VAL A 242 5.76 -27.70 -19.08
CA VAL A 242 4.49 -26.98 -19.14
C VAL A 242 3.33 -27.93 -19.44
N ASN A 243 3.47 -28.81 -20.45
CA ASN A 243 2.43 -29.75 -20.85
C ASN A 243 2.10 -30.80 -19.76
N GLU A 244 3.13 -31.28 -19.02
CA GLU A 244 2.92 -32.20 -17.91
C GLU A 244 2.24 -31.48 -16.74
N LEU A 245 2.61 -30.21 -16.48
CA LEU A 245 1.97 -29.38 -15.45
C LEU A 245 0.50 -29.11 -15.81
N GLU A 246 0.22 -28.78 -17.07
CA GLU A 246 -1.12 -28.60 -17.60
C GLU A 246 -1.97 -29.85 -17.46
N ALA A 247 -1.44 -31.00 -17.85
CA ALA A 247 -2.11 -32.29 -17.67
C ALA A 247 -2.39 -32.62 -16.20
N PHE A 248 -1.49 -32.21 -15.30
CA PHE A 248 -1.66 -32.43 -13.86
C PHE A 248 -2.73 -31.50 -13.26
N LEU A 249 -2.82 -30.27 -13.73
CA LEU A 249 -3.77 -29.28 -13.21
C LEU A 249 -5.16 -29.35 -13.89
N GLY A 250 -5.25 -29.92 -15.09
CA GLY A 250 -6.47 -29.92 -15.87
C GLY A 250 -6.95 -28.52 -16.32
N VAL A 251 -6.02 -27.55 -16.42
CA VAL A 251 -6.27 -26.19 -16.92
C VAL A 251 -5.13 -25.73 -17.80
N PRO A 252 -5.38 -24.94 -18.86
CA PRO A 252 -4.33 -24.43 -19.75
C PRO A 252 -3.25 -23.66 -18.98
N VAL A 253 -1.98 -23.96 -19.27
CA VAL A 253 -0.80 -23.30 -18.68
C VAL A 253 0.04 -22.68 -19.77
N VAL A 254 0.09 -21.35 -19.83
CA VAL A 254 0.81 -20.61 -20.87
C VAL A 254 2.09 -19.97 -20.28
N PRO A 255 3.27 -20.35 -20.77
CA PRO A 255 4.53 -19.78 -20.33
C PRO A 255 4.71 -18.36 -20.91
N ILE A 256 4.91 -17.37 -20.02
CA ILE A 256 5.04 -15.97 -20.42
C ILE A 256 6.24 -15.27 -19.78
N SER A 257 6.65 -14.14 -20.37
CA SER A 257 7.43 -13.10 -19.72
C SER A 257 6.71 -11.76 -19.90
N ALA A 258 5.95 -11.35 -18.88
CA ALA A 258 5.20 -10.09 -18.93
C ALA A 258 6.14 -8.87 -19.11
N ALA A 259 7.35 -8.92 -18.56
CA ALA A 259 8.34 -7.85 -18.68
C ALA A 259 8.86 -7.68 -20.12
N LYS A 260 9.00 -8.79 -20.87
CA LYS A 260 9.48 -8.79 -22.26
C LYS A 260 8.35 -8.82 -23.29
N GLY A 261 7.12 -9.10 -22.88
CA GLY A 261 5.98 -9.26 -23.79
C GLY A 261 5.95 -10.61 -24.52
N GLU A 262 6.70 -11.62 -24.03
CA GLU A 262 6.75 -12.96 -24.61
C GLU A 262 5.51 -13.77 -24.17
N GLY A 263 4.89 -14.54 -25.09
CA GLY A 263 3.76 -15.44 -24.80
C GLY A 263 2.42 -14.75 -24.57
N ILE A 264 2.32 -13.42 -24.69
CA ILE A 264 1.10 -12.66 -24.35
C ILE A 264 -0.03 -12.94 -25.35
N ALA A 265 0.27 -13.05 -26.65
CA ALA A 265 -0.75 -13.32 -27.68
C ALA A 265 -1.38 -14.70 -27.46
N GLU A 266 -0.56 -15.72 -27.22
CA GLU A 266 -1.00 -17.08 -26.91
C GLU A 266 -1.86 -17.13 -25.63
N LEU A 267 -1.47 -16.41 -24.57
CA LEU A 267 -2.25 -16.28 -23.35
C LEU A 267 -3.64 -15.69 -23.61
N VAL A 268 -3.73 -14.67 -24.47
CA VAL A 268 -5.01 -14.04 -24.81
C VAL A 268 -5.90 -15.02 -25.58
N GLU A 269 -5.36 -15.77 -26.55
CA GLU A 269 -6.10 -16.77 -27.32
C GLU A 269 -6.67 -17.87 -26.43
N HIS A 270 -5.87 -18.43 -25.51
CA HIS A 270 -6.33 -19.42 -24.53
C HIS A 270 -7.39 -18.83 -23.59
N ALA A 271 -7.17 -17.62 -23.07
CA ALA A 271 -8.14 -16.98 -22.18
C ALA A 271 -9.51 -16.76 -22.86
N LEU A 272 -9.48 -16.27 -24.12
CA LEU A 272 -10.70 -16.07 -24.91
C LEU A 272 -11.43 -17.38 -25.20
N HIS A 273 -10.69 -18.44 -25.52
CA HIS A 273 -11.25 -19.76 -25.80
C HIS A 273 -11.95 -20.32 -24.57
N VAL A 274 -11.23 -20.45 -23.45
CA VAL A 274 -11.75 -20.98 -22.19
C VAL A 274 -12.97 -20.21 -21.71
N ALA A 275 -12.95 -18.86 -21.80
CA ALA A 275 -14.08 -18.04 -21.43
C ALA A 275 -15.26 -18.15 -22.40
N LYS A 276 -15.01 -18.29 -23.71
CA LYS A 276 -16.08 -18.44 -24.72
C LYS A 276 -16.80 -19.76 -24.61
N TYR A 277 -16.06 -20.84 -24.40
CA TYR A 277 -16.63 -22.20 -24.32
C TYR A 277 -17.02 -22.60 -22.89
N GLN A 278 -16.71 -21.75 -21.89
CA GLN A 278 -17.00 -21.97 -20.46
C GLN A 278 -16.37 -23.26 -19.93
N GLU A 279 -15.10 -23.47 -20.26
CA GLU A 279 -14.32 -24.63 -19.83
C GLU A 279 -13.92 -24.48 -18.36
N ALA A 280 -14.64 -25.17 -17.48
CA ALA A 280 -14.29 -25.21 -16.05
C ALA A 280 -13.08 -26.12 -15.80
N PRO A 281 -12.31 -25.89 -14.71
CA PRO A 281 -11.24 -26.79 -14.31
C PRO A 281 -11.75 -28.23 -14.13
N GLU A 282 -11.05 -29.20 -14.72
CA GLU A 282 -11.44 -30.60 -14.64
C GLU A 282 -11.09 -31.22 -13.28
N GLU A 283 -9.89 -30.91 -12.78
CA GLU A 283 -9.38 -31.45 -11.52
C GLU A 283 -9.68 -30.49 -10.37
N VAL A 284 -10.57 -30.88 -9.48
CA VAL A 284 -10.91 -30.10 -8.27
C VAL A 284 -10.73 -30.89 -6.98
N ASP A 285 -10.45 -32.19 -7.09
CA ASP A 285 -10.17 -33.08 -5.96
C ASP A 285 -8.66 -33.30 -5.78
N PHE A 286 -8.09 -32.60 -4.84
CA PHE A 286 -6.66 -32.61 -4.56
C PHE A 286 -6.24 -33.66 -3.54
N CYS A 287 -7.17 -34.49 -3.10
CA CYS A 287 -6.93 -35.51 -2.07
C CYS A 287 -6.37 -36.79 -2.69
N SER A 288 -5.44 -37.43 -1.97
CA SER A 288 -5.04 -38.81 -2.26
C SER A 288 -6.02 -39.78 -1.59
N ALA A 289 -6.34 -40.87 -2.28
CA ALA A 289 -7.14 -41.95 -1.69
C ALA A 289 -6.41 -42.75 -0.60
N GLU A 290 -5.10 -42.52 -0.39
CA GLU A 290 -4.27 -43.25 0.51
C GLU A 290 -3.78 -42.42 1.72
N GLY A 291 -3.55 -43.06 2.86
CA GLY A 291 -2.95 -42.46 4.05
C GLY A 291 -3.86 -41.41 4.76
N GLN A 292 -3.24 -40.40 5.37
CA GLN A 292 -3.95 -39.35 6.13
C GLN A 292 -4.82 -38.45 5.24
N GLU A 293 -4.46 -38.29 3.97
CA GLU A 293 -5.26 -37.51 3.01
C GLU A 293 -6.62 -38.16 2.75
N SER A 294 -6.76 -39.47 2.93
CA SER A 294 -8.07 -40.15 2.79
C SER A 294 -9.09 -39.70 3.83
N ALA A 295 -8.67 -39.28 5.03
CA ALA A 295 -9.55 -38.71 6.06
C ALA A 295 -10.04 -37.32 5.66
N VAL A 296 -9.16 -36.47 5.11
CA VAL A 296 -9.53 -35.14 4.58
C VAL A 296 -10.51 -35.30 3.40
N HIS A 297 -10.24 -36.23 2.51
CA HIS A 297 -11.13 -36.57 1.37
C HIS A 297 -12.54 -36.92 1.86
N ARG A 298 -12.67 -37.88 2.78
CA ARG A 298 -13.96 -38.27 3.35
C ARG A 298 -14.67 -37.11 4.03
N CYS A 299 -13.94 -36.29 4.78
CA CYS A 299 -14.48 -35.11 5.45
C CYS A 299 -15.08 -34.13 4.43
N ILE A 300 -14.29 -33.71 3.43
CA ILE A 300 -14.74 -32.75 2.43
C ILE A 300 -15.96 -33.27 1.66
N HIS A 301 -15.94 -34.56 1.23
CA HIS A 301 -17.07 -35.17 0.56
C HIS A 301 -18.32 -35.28 1.45
N ALA A 302 -18.19 -35.61 2.72
CA ALA A 302 -19.30 -35.63 3.66
C ALA A 302 -19.90 -34.22 3.85
N ILE A 303 -19.04 -33.20 3.96
CA ILE A 303 -19.50 -31.81 4.03
C ILE A 303 -20.19 -31.38 2.72
N MET A 304 -19.64 -31.75 1.54
CA MET A 304 -20.26 -31.45 0.25
C MET A 304 -21.70 -31.97 0.19
N HIS A 305 -21.95 -33.23 0.60
CA HIS A 305 -23.30 -33.78 0.65
C HIS A 305 -24.22 -33.08 1.65
N LEU A 306 -23.65 -32.64 2.81
CA LEU A 306 -24.43 -31.93 3.81
C LEU A 306 -24.91 -30.56 3.34
N ILE A 307 -24.08 -29.83 2.55
CA ILE A 307 -24.31 -28.43 2.20
C ILE A 307 -24.78 -28.21 0.77
N GLU A 308 -24.97 -29.25 -0.03
CA GLU A 308 -25.23 -29.15 -1.48
C GLU A 308 -26.37 -28.19 -1.82
N ASP A 309 -27.53 -28.32 -1.13
CA ASP A 309 -28.68 -27.47 -1.37
C ASP A 309 -28.43 -26.02 -0.92
N HIS A 310 -27.82 -25.84 0.24
CA HIS A 310 -27.49 -24.53 0.77
C HIS A 310 -26.46 -23.78 -0.09
N ALA A 311 -25.46 -24.48 -0.62
CA ALA A 311 -24.44 -23.92 -1.49
C ALA A 311 -25.04 -23.50 -2.84
N LYS A 312 -25.95 -24.29 -3.42
CA LYS A 312 -26.69 -23.95 -4.63
C LYS A 312 -27.59 -22.73 -4.43
N GLU A 313 -28.29 -22.63 -3.31
CA GLU A 313 -29.13 -21.47 -2.97
C GLU A 313 -28.26 -20.19 -2.76
N ALA A 314 -27.13 -20.32 -2.09
CA ALA A 314 -26.18 -19.22 -1.88
C ALA A 314 -25.37 -18.86 -3.15
N GLY A 315 -25.44 -19.70 -4.20
CA GLY A 315 -24.69 -19.52 -5.45
C GLY A 315 -23.17 -19.67 -5.30
N ILE A 316 -22.73 -20.45 -4.31
CA ILE A 316 -21.31 -20.73 -4.02
C ILE A 316 -21.00 -22.16 -4.52
N PRO A 317 -19.86 -22.38 -5.22
CA PRO A 317 -19.44 -23.73 -5.61
C PRO A 317 -19.33 -24.66 -4.40
N VAL A 318 -19.91 -25.85 -4.53
CA VAL A 318 -20.08 -26.80 -3.39
C VAL A 318 -18.72 -27.22 -2.82
N ARG A 319 -17.75 -27.51 -3.69
CA ARG A 319 -16.41 -27.91 -3.31
C ARG A 319 -15.67 -26.80 -2.54
N PHE A 320 -15.72 -25.57 -3.04
CA PHE A 320 -15.13 -24.42 -2.37
C PHE A 320 -15.76 -24.18 -0.99
N ALA A 321 -17.10 -24.26 -0.92
CA ALA A 321 -17.80 -24.08 0.35
C ALA A 321 -17.41 -25.18 1.36
N ALA A 322 -17.33 -26.45 0.93
CA ALA A 322 -16.94 -27.57 1.79
C ALA A 322 -15.50 -27.46 2.30
N SER A 323 -14.55 -27.12 1.43
CA SER A 323 -13.15 -26.89 1.82
C SER A 323 -13.04 -25.75 2.82
N LYS A 324 -13.79 -24.64 2.63
CA LYS A 324 -13.77 -23.49 3.55
C LYS A 324 -14.45 -23.79 4.88
N LEU A 325 -15.52 -24.59 4.91
CA LEU A 325 -16.12 -25.05 6.16
C LEU A 325 -15.20 -26.01 6.93
N ALA A 326 -14.47 -26.85 6.22
CA ALA A 326 -13.44 -27.68 6.83
C ALA A 326 -12.29 -26.84 7.44
N GLU A 327 -11.99 -25.65 6.89
CA GLU A 327 -11.04 -24.67 7.43
C GLU A 327 -11.64 -23.78 8.54
N ASN A 328 -12.92 -23.95 8.90
CA ASN A 328 -13.66 -23.12 9.86
C ASN A 328 -13.83 -21.65 9.41
N ASP A 329 -14.17 -21.43 8.14
CA ASP A 329 -14.42 -20.09 7.58
C ASP A 329 -15.81 -19.58 7.97
N GLU A 330 -15.84 -18.63 8.90
CA GLU A 330 -17.09 -18.05 9.43
C GLU A 330 -17.90 -17.32 8.34
N LEU A 331 -17.28 -16.69 7.36
CA LEU A 331 -17.99 -15.94 6.30
C LEU A 331 -18.77 -16.89 5.37
N VAL A 332 -18.24 -18.08 5.09
CA VAL A 332 -18.97 -19.10 4.34
C VAL A 332 -20.08 -19.68 5.19
N LEU A 333 -19.81 -19.99 6.46
CA LEU A 333 -20.81 -20.52 7.40
C LEU A 333 -22.02 -19.59 7.53
N GLU A 334 -21.80 -18.29 7.63
CA GLU A 334 -22.89 -17.29 7.70
C GLU A 334 -23.72 -17.24 6.42
N LYS A 335 -23.05 -17.31 5.24
CA LYS A 335 -23.74 -17.26 3.93
C LYS A 335 -24.62 -18.49 3.67
N LEU A 336 -24.20 -19.66 4.13
CA LEU A 336 -24.93 -20.91 3.91
C LEU A 336 -26.16 -21.08 4.82
N LYS A 337 -26.27 -20.31 5.90
CA LYS A 337 -27.43 -20.31 6.82
C LYS A 337 -27.84 -21.70 7.31
N LEU A 338 -26.87 -22.56 7.65
CA LEU A 338 -27.12 -23.91 8.14
C LEU A 338 -27.96 -23.91 9.42
N SER A 339 -28.84 -24.91 9.54
CA SER A 339 -29.59 -25.15 10.78
C SER A 339 -28.66 -25.58 11.93
N GLN A 340 -29.17 -25.56 13.15
CA GLN A 340 -28.40 -25.96 14.32
C GLN A 340 -27.94 -27.43 14.25
N ASN A 341 -28.81 -28.32 13.79
CA ASN A 341 -28.48 -29.74 13.65
C ASN A 341 -27.37 -29.97 12.58
N GLU A 342 -27.41 -29.22 11.46
CA GLU A 342 -26.41 -29.31 10.41
C GLU A 342 -25.06 -28.77 10.90
N LYS A 343 -25.06 -27.72 11.71
CA LYS A 343 -23.82 -27.21 12.35
C LYS A 343 -23.20 -28.23 13.31
N GLU A 344 -24.03 -28.92 14.10
CA GLU A 344 -23.56 -29.98 14.99
C GLU A 344 -23.01 -31.17 14.20
N LEU A 345 -23.65 -31.54 13.10
CA LEU A 345 -23.15 -32.61 12.20
C LEU A 345 -21.85 -32.19 11.52
N LEU A 346 -21.75 -30.96 11.02
CA LEU A 346 -20.52 -30.38 10.45
C LEU A 346 -19.36 -30.45 11.45
N GLU A 347 -19.61 -30.08 12.70
CA GLU A 347 -18.58 -30.14 13.75
C GLU A 347 -18.17 -31.58 14.05
N HIS A 348 -19.12 -32.52 14.07
CA HIS A 348 -18.82 -33.95 14.24
C HIS A 348 -17.95 -34.51 13.11
N ILE A 349 -18.25 -34.16 11.85
CA ILE A 349 -17.45 -34.55 10.69
C ILE A 349 -16.02 -34.01 10.79
N ASN A 350 -15.87 -32.74 11.17
CA ASN A 350 -14.58 -32.12 11.35
C ASN A 350 -13.76 -32.74 12.49
N LEU A 351 -14.38 -33.01 13.65
CA LEU A 351 -13.73 -33.66 14.78
C LEU A 351 -13.25 -35.08 14.43
N GLN A 352 -14.03 -35.84 13.68
CA GLN A 352 -13.62 -37.16 13.20
C GLN A 352 -12.36 -37.08 12.34
N MET A 353 -12.28 -36.11 11.42
CA MET A 353 -11.09 -35.89 10.61
C MET A 353 -9.85 -35.52 11.47
N GLU A 354 -10.02 -34.64 12.47
CA GLU A 354 -8.95 -34.25 13.39
C GLU A 354 -8.40 -35.44 14.19
N GLU A 355 -9.30 -36.33 14.67
CA GLU A 355 -8.90 -37.55 15.37
C GLU A 355 -8.13 -38.53 14.49
N GLU A 356 -8.53 -38.68 13.23
CA GLU A 356 -7.86 -39.55 12.26
C GLU A 356 -6.51 -38.99 11.79
N CYS A 357 -6.48 -37.67 11.48
CA CYS A 357 -5.25 -37.00 11.01
C CYS A 357 -4.25 -36.69 12.14
N LYS A 358 -4.70 -36.65 13.40
CA LYS A 358 -3.92 -36.21 14.60
C LYS A 358 -3.37 -34.79 14.48
N VAL A 359 -4.01 -33.97 13.69
CA VAL A 359 -3.74 -32.55 13.50
C VAL A 359 -5.08 -31.82 13.42
N ASP A 360 -5.07 -30.52 13.70
CA ASP A 360 -6.28 -29.73 13.57
C ASP A 360 -6.73 -29.60 12.13
N ARG A 361 -8.03 -29.31 11.94
CA ARG A 361 -8.71 -29.22 10.65
C ARG A 361 -8.04 -28.29 9.64
N SER A 362 -7.66 -27.10 10.05
CA SER A 362 -6.99 -26.14 9.17
C SER A 362 -5.61 -26.62 8.69
N SER A 363 -4.83 -27.22 9.60
CA SER A 363 -3.53 -27.81 9.26
C SER A 363 -3.68 -29.02 8.35
N ALA A 364 -4.72 -29.86 8.54
CA ALA A 364 -5.00 -31.02 7.69
C ALA A 364 -5.31 -30.63 6.24
N VAL A 365 -6.19 -29.62 6.06
CA VAL A 365 -6.55 -29.12 4.72
C VAL A 365 -5.39 -28.40 4.04
N ALA A 366 -4.65 -27.56 4.78
CA ALA A 366 -3.44 -26.92 4.24
C ALA A 366 -2.38 -27.96 3.85
N GLY A 367 -2.16 -28.99 4.69
CA GLY A 367 -1.25 -30.09 4.41
C GLY A 367 -1.61 -30.86 3.15
N MET A 368 -2.88 -31.18 2.95
CA MET A 368 -3.40 -31.81 1.72
C MET A 368 -3.01 -30.98 0.48
N ARG A 369 -3.28 -29.67 0.47
CA ARG A 369 -2.95 -28.81 -0.67
C ARG A 369 -1.44 -28.75 -0.93
N PHE A 370 -0.62 -28.57 0.11
CA PHE A 370 0.83 -28.54 -0.08
C PHE A 370 1.42 -29.89 -0.55
N ASN A 371 0.87 -31.01 -0.10
CA ASN A 371 1.28 -32.33 -0.59
C ASN A 371 0.93 -32.51 -2.08
N TYR A 372 -0.24 -32.03 -2.50
CA TYR A 372 -0.62 -32.02 -3.92
C TYR A 372 0.33 -31.15 -4.76
N ILE A 373 0.60 -29.93 -4.30
CA ILE A 373 1.55 -29.02 -4.94
C ILE A 373 2.95 -29.63 -5.04
N GLN A 374 3.41 -30.29 -3.97
CA GLN A 374 4.72 -30.92 -3.96
C GLN A 374 4.79 -32.03 -5.01
N ARG A 375 3.77 -32.90 -5.10
CA ARG A 375 3.67 -33.94 -6.15
C ARG A 375 3.68 -33.30 -7.55
N ALA A 376 2.85 -32.28 -7.78
CA ALA A 376 2.83 -31.56 -9.06
C ALA A 376 4.21 -31.02 -9.45
N CYS A 377 4.91 -30.39 -8.51
CA CYS A 377 6.20 -29.75 -8.78
C CYS A 377 7.40 -30.70 -8.82
N GLU A 378 7.33 -31.86 -8.13
CA GLU A 378 8.45 -32.83 -8.09
C GLU A 378 8.79 -33.38 -9.48
N ASP A 379 7.80 -33.63 -10.30
CA ASP A 379 7.96 -34.21 -11.62
C ASP A 379 8.03 -33.18 -12.75
N THR A 380 7.36 -32.04 -12.58
CA THR A 380 7.20 -31.04 -13.64
C THR A 380 8.18 -29.87 -13.55
N VAL A 381 8.78 -29.59 -12.37
CA VAL A 381 9.60 -28.41 -12.15
C VAL A 381 11.03 -28.76 -11.79
N LEU A 382 11.98 -28.33 -12.60
CA LEU A 382 13.38 -28.26 -12.24
C LEU A 382 13.64 -26.91 -11.57
N LYS A 383 13.83 -26.92 -10.24
CA LYS A 383 14.07 -25.66 -9.49
C LYS A 383 15.32 -24.95 -10.00
N PRO A 384 15.25 -23.62 -10.24
CA PRO A 384 16.40 -22.85 -10.62
C PRO A 384 17.48 -22.87 -9.54
N HIS A 385 18.73 -22.70 -9.94
CA HIS A 385 19.78 -22.39 -8.98
C HIS A 385 19.46 -21.05 -8.30
N GLU A 386 20.01 -20.84 -7.09
CA GLU A 386 19.83 -19.58 -6.39
C GLU A 386 20.19 -18.40 -7.32
N SER A 387 19.23 -17.53 -7.62
CA SER A 387 19.40 -16.49 -8.64
C SER A 387 20.53 -15.53 -8.22
N ARG A 388 21.32 -15.09 -9.20
CA ARG A 388 22.37 -14.08 -8.96
C ARG A 388 21.79 -12.80 -8.31
N GLU A 389 20.55 -12.47 -8.64
CA GLU A 389 19.83 -11.35 -8.05
C GLU A 389 19.55 -11.56 -6.57
N ARG A 390 19.15 -12.77 -6.18
CA ARG A 390 18.92 -13.14 -4.77
C ARG A 390 20.21 -13.09 -3.96
N VAL A 391 21.30 -13.64 -4.50
CA VAL A 391 22.63 -13.57 -3.87
C VAL A 391 23.09 -12.11 -3.73
N ARG A 392 22.88 -11.28 -4.76
CA ARG A 392 23.19 -9.84 -4.72
C ARG A 392 22.32 -9.13 -3.68
N SER A 393 21.01 -9.39 -3.66
CA SER A 393 20.07 -8.81 -2.69
C SER A 393 20.47 -9.14 -1.27
N ARG A 394 20.87 -10.38 -0.99
CA ARG A 394 21.35 -10.78 0.34
C ARG A 394 22.63 -10.04 0.75
N LYS A 395 23.59 -9.83 -0.17
CA LYS A 395 24.79 -9.02 0.11
C LYS A 395 24.46 -7.56 0.41
N ILE A 396 23.53 -6.96 -0.34
CA ILE A 396 23.05 -5.59 -0.11
C ILE A 396 22.35 -5.53 1.26
N ASP A 397 21.51 -6.50 1.58
CA ASP A 397 20.77 -6.58 2.84
C ASP A 397 21.69 -6.72 4.06
N GLN A 398 22.87 -7.34 3.94
CA GLN A 398 23.87 -7.37 5.02
C GLN A 398 24.24 -5.97 5.49
N VAL A 399 24.26 -4.98 4.59
CA VAL A 399 24.55 -3.58 4.91
C VAL A 399 23.27 -2.83 5.27
N LEU A 400 22.24 -2.88 4.40
CA LEU A 400 21.03 -2.05 4.52
C LEU A 400 20.09 -2.51 5.64
N THR A 401 20.12 -3.79 6.04
CA THR A 401 19.33 -4.32 7.16
C THR A 401 20.19 -4.88 8.29
N GLY A 402 21.50 -4.61 8.27
CA GLY A 402 22.43 -5.05 9.30
C GLY A 402 22.14 -4.44 10.66
N LYS A 403 22.46 -5.18 11.75
CA LYS A 403 22.16 -4.82 13.14
C LYS A 403 22.60 -3.39 13.53
N TYR A 404 23.78 -2.96 13.08
CA TYR A 404 24.35 -1.64 13.40
C TYR A 404 24.33 -0.67 12.22
N THR A 405 24.21 -1.17 11.00
CA THR A 405 24.28 -0.36 9.77
C THR A 405 22.90 -0.01 9.22
N GLY A 406 21.85 -0.77 9.54
CA GLY A 406 20.52 -0.58 8.96
C GLY A 406 19.90 0.79 9.23
N ILE A 407 19.90 1.26 10.49
CA ILE A 407 19.33 2.58 10.84
C ILE A 407 20.19 3.72 10.30
N PRO A 408 21.54 3.74 10.46
CA PRO A 408 22.38 4.76 9.82
C PRO A 408 22.25 4.81 8.30
N ALA A 409 22.18 3.65 7.62
CA ALA A 409 21.99 3.60 6.17
C ALA A 409 20.64 4.18 5.76
N PHE A 410 19.59 3.87 6.50
CA PHE A 410 18.25 4.44 6.30
C PHE A 410 18.27 5.96 6.41
N ILE A 411 18.86 6.51 7.48
CA ILE A 411 18.97 7.97 7.69
C ILE A 411 19.78 8.62 6.57
N ALA A 412 20.88 7.99 6.14
CA ALA A 412 21.74 8.50 5.06
C ALA A 412 21.00 8.52 3.71
N ILE A 413 20.31 7.45 3.36
CA ILE A 413 19.54 7.36 2.08
C ILE A 413 18.40 8.37 2.06
N MET A 414 17.60 8.44 3.14
CA MET A 414 16.50 9.38 3.21
C MET A 414 16.98 10.82 3.27
N GLY A 415 18.08 11.09 4.01
CA GLY A 415 18.71 12.39 4.04
C GLY A 415 19.22 12.83 2.66
N LEU A 416 19.83 11.91 1.90
CA LEU A 416 20.27 12.17 0.52
C LEU A 416 19.08 12.47 -0.40
N VAL A 417 18.01 11.69 -0.33
CA VAL A 417 16.78 11.91 -1.13
C VAL A 417 16.19 13.28 -0.84
N PHE A 418 16.04 13.64 0.43
CA PHE A 418 15.49 14.94 0.81
C PHE A 418 16.44 16.09 0.41
N TRP A 419 17.75 15.92 0.57
CA TRP A 419 18.72 16.93 0.15
C TRP A 419 18.69 17.18 -1.37
N LEU A 420 18.68 16.12 -2.18
CA LEU A 420 18.56 16.24 -3.64
C LEU A 420 17.22 16.87 -4.05
N THR A 421 16.12 16.51 -3.38
CA THR A 421 14.79 17.03 -3.68
C THR A 421 14.65 18.51 -3.34
N PHE A 422 15.06 18.91 -2.14
CA PHE A 422 14.75 20.26 -1.63
C PHE A 422 15.86 21.27 -1.84
N ASN A 423 17.12 20.87 -2.06
CA ASN A 423 18.25 21.80 -2.19
C ASN A 423 18.94 21.75 -3.55
N VAL A 424 18.77 20.70 -4.34
CA VAL A 424 19.50 20.57 -5.60
C VAL A 424 18.53 20.57 -6.79
N ILE A 425 17.92 19.43 -7.06
CA ILE A 425 17.11 19.24 -8.28
C ILE A 425 15.77 19.96 -8.19
N GLY A 426 15.04 19.70 -7.11
CA GLY A 426 13.70 20.27 -6.94
C GLY A 426 13.72 21.79 -6.78
N ALA A 427 14.68 22.34 -6.00
CA ALA A 427 14.84 23.77 -5.84
C ALA A 427 15.20 24.45 -7.17
N PHE A 428 16.18 23.92 -7.91
CA PHE A 428 16.55 24.47 -9.22
C PHE A 428 15.37 24.50 -10.22
N LEU A 429 14.62 23.42 -10.30
CA LEU A 429 13.46 23.34 -11.18
C LEU A 429 12.29 24.23 -10.70
N GLN A 430 12.13 24.39 -9.39
CA GLN A 430 11.16 25.30 -8.79
C GLN A 430 11.48 26.75 -9.16
N ASP A 431 12.74 27.19 -8.98
CA ASP A 431 13.18 28.55 -9.30
C ASP A 431 12.97 28.86 -10.78
N LEU A 432 13.27 27.91 -11.66
CA LEU A 432 13.05 28.04 -13.09
C LEU A 432 11.57 28.21 -13.44
N LEU A 433 10.69 27.40 -12.83
CA LEU A 433 9.24 27.51 -13.05
C LEU A 433 8.67 28.78 -12.45
N GLN A 434 9.15 29.22 -11.26
CA GLN A 434 8.73 30.46 -10.63
C GLN A 434 9.07 31.67 -11.50
N GLN A 435 10.29 31.73 -12.06
CA GLN A 435 10.66 32.79 -13.00
C GLN A 435 9.74 32.85 -14.22
N GLY A 436 9.35 31.67 -14.77
CA GLY A 436 8.38 31.58 -15.86
C GLY A 436 7.00 32.11 -15.46
N ILE A 437 6.51 31.75 -14.26
CA ILE A 437 5.24 32.21 -13.72
C ILE A 437 5.27 33.74 -13.52
N ASP A 438 6.33 34.28 -12.94
CA ASP A 438 6.48 35.71 -12.70
C ASP A 438 6.47 36.52 -14.00
N GLN A 439 7.13 36.01 -15.07
CA GLN A 439 7.08 36.64 -16.40
C GLN A 439 5.66 36.65 -16.97
N VAL A 440 4.90 35.55 -16.81
CA VAL A 440 3.50 35.47 -17.25
C VAL A 440 2.63 36.47 -16.47
N ILE A 441 2.84 36.59 -15.15
CA ILE A 441 2.13 37.54 -14.29
C ILE A 441 2.41 38.98 -14.75
N VAL A 442 3.66 39.37 -15.01
CA VAL A 442 4.06 40.69 -15.48
C VAL A 442 3.45 40.97 -16.86
N ALA A 443 3.55 40.04 -17.80
CA ALA A 443 2.97 40.19 -19.13
C ALA A 443 1.45 40.32 -19.08
N CYS A 444 0.77 39.55 -18.26
CA CYS A 444 -0.68 39.63 -18.08
C CYS A 444 -1.08 40.99 -17.45
N SER A 445 -0.36 41.45 -16.42
CA SER A 445 -0.60 42.75 -15.81
C SER A 445 -0.47 43.91 -16.81
N GLN A 446 0.60 43.90 -17.63
CA GLN A 446 0.82 44.88 -18.70
C GLN A 446 -0.28 44.86 -19.76
N ALA A 447 -0.71 43.66 -20.17
CA ALA A 447 -1.78 43.48 -21.14
C ALA A 447 -3.13 44.02 -20.62
N LEU A 448 -3.45 43.80 -19.36
CA LEU A 448 -4.66 44.28 -18.70
C LEU A 448 -4.63 45.81 -18.54
N ASP A 449 -3.46 46.41 -18.24
CA ASP A 449 -3.28 47.86 -18.20
C ASP A 449 -3.48 48.48 -19.59
N ALA A 450 -2.91 47.89 -20.62
CA ALA A 450 -3.06 48.35 -22.01
C ALA A 450 -4.54 48.24 -22.49
N ALA A 451 -5.28 47.23 -22.00
CA ALA A 451 -6.71 47.07 -22.31
C ALA A 451 -7.65 47.97 -21.48
N GLY A 452 -7.11 48.79 -20.54
CA GLY A 452 -7.91 49.69 -19.70
C GLY A 452 -8.89 48.97 -18.77
N VAL A 453 -8.56 47.76 -18.30
CA VAL A 453 -9.42 46.94 -17.46
C VAL A 453 -9.59 47.59 -16.08
N ASN A 454 -10.80 47.49 -15.49
CA ASN A 454 -11.09 47.97 -14.14
C ASN A 454 -10.11 47.36 -13.11
N GLY A 455 -9.63 48.22 -12.17
CA GLY A 455 -8.65 47.82 -11.14
C GLY A 455 -9.09 46.65 -10.30
N VAL A 456 -10.38 46.48 -10.01
CA VAL A 456 -10.92 45.33 -9.29
C VAL A 456 -10.72 44.02 -10.09
N LEU A 457 -11.06 44.06 -11.38
CA LEU A 457 -10.90 42.89 -12.26
C LEU A 457 -9.42 42.54 -12.50
N LYS A 458 -8.56 43.56 -12.60
CA LYS A 458 -7.12 43.39 -12.69
C LYS A 458 -6.58 42.70 -11.41
N SER A 459 -6.94 43.18 -10.22
CA SER A 459 -6.52 42.57 -8.95
C SER A 459 -7.04 41.13 -8.81
N LEU A 460 -8.29 40.87 -9.20
CA LEU A 460 -8.80 39.48 -9.22
C LEU A 460 -7.96 38.55 -10.10
N ILE A 461 -7.63 39.00 -11.31
CA ILE A 461 -6.90 38.19 -12.27
C ILE A 461 -5.43 38.01 -11.83
N VAL A 462 -4.75 39.12 -11.51
CA VAL A 462 -3.30 39.11 -11.21
C VAL A 462 -3.05 38.56 -9.80
N ASP A 463 -3.65 39.20 -8.78
CA ASP A 463 -3.36 38.88 -7.38
C ASP A 463 -4.15 37.64 -6.89
N GLY A 464 -5.44 37.53 -7.28
CA GLY A 464 -6.29 36.42 -6.88
C GLY A 464 -5.99 35.14 -7.63
N ILE A 465 -5.92 35.16 -8.97
CA ILE A 465 -5.80 33.95 -9.79
C ILE A 465 -4.34 33.62 -10.08
N PHE A 466 -3.61 34.47 -10.79
CA PHE A 466 -2.26 34.14 -11.24
C PHE A 466 -1.27 34.03 -10.09
N GLN A 467 -1.27 34.93 -9.13
CA GLN A 467 -0.37 34.87 -7.98
C GLN A 467 -0.76 33.72 -7.02
N GLY A 468 -2.08 33.54 -6.77
CA GLY A 468 -2.56 32.47 -5.89
C GLY A 468 -2.34 31.07 -6.45
N VAL A 469 -2.69 30.83 -7.72
CA VAL A 469 -2.47 29.52 -8.37
C VAL A 469 -0.99 29.31 -8.71
N GLY A 470 -0.30 30.38 -9.15
CA GLY A 470 1.13 30.34 -9.51
C GLY A 470 2.01 29.92 -8.35
N SER A 471 1.77 30.44 -7.14
CA SER A 471 2.51 30.07 -5.93
C SER A 471 2.40 28.58 -5.62
N VAL A 472 1.24 27.97 -5.84
CA VAL A 472 1.06 26.53 -5.62
C VAL A 472 1.65 25.69 -6.75
N LEU A 473 1.53 26.18 -8.00
CA LEU A 473 2.06 25.49 -9.16
C LEU A 473 3.60 25.43 -9.12
N SER A 474 4.26 26.45 -8.54
CA SER A 474 5.71 26.49 -8.39
C SER A 474 6.29 25.32 -7.57
N PHE A 475 5.47 24.69 -6.70
CA PHE A 475 5.90 23.50 -5.95
C PHE A 475 5.81 22.19 -6.73
N LEU A 476 5.17 22.18 -7.91
CA LEU A 476 5.04 20.96 -8.73
C LEU A 476 6.38 20.27 -9.00
N PRO A 477 7.48 20.95 -9.37
CA PRO A 477 8.76 20.32 -9.62
C PRO A 477 9.34 19.61 -8.39
N ILE A 478 9.22 20.20 -7.21
CA ILE A 478 9.67 19.57 -5.96
C ILE A 478 8.87 18.28 -5.71
N ILE A 479 7.55 18.35 -5.88
CA ILE A 479 6.66 17.20 -5.67
C ILE A 479 7.00 16.07 -6.67
N VAL A 480 7.18 16.38 -7.95
CA VAL A 480 7.56 15.42 -8.98
C VAL A 480 8.93 14.79 -8.69
N THR A 481 9.91 15.60 -8.28
CA THR A 481 11.25 15.13 -7.92
C THR A 481 11.22 14.20 -6.69
N LEU A 482 10.41 14.56 -5.67
CA LEU A 482 10.21 13.71 -4.50
C LEU A 482 9.60 12.36 -4.88
N PHE A 483 8.53 12.37 -5.68
CA PHE A 483 7.89 11.15 -6.15
C PHE A 483 8.82 10.31 -7.02
N PHE A 484 9.68 10.93 -7.82
CA PHE A 484 10.69 10.21 -8.59
C PHE A 484 11.59 9.37 -7.70
N PHE A 485 12.19 9.97 -6.67
CA PHE A 485 13.06 9.23 -5.74
C PHE A 485 12.30 8.20 -4.92
N LEU A 486 11.09 8.54 -4.45
CA LEU A 486 10.27 7.60 -3.68
C LEU A 486 9.84 6.40 -4.52
N SER A 487 9.43 6.61 -5.78
CA SER A 487 9.12 5.50 -6.69
C SER A 487 10.33 4.63 -6.95
N MET A 488 11.52 5.23 -7.11
CA MET A 488 12.75 4.45 -7.24
C MET A 488 13.03 3.59 -5.99
N LEU A 489 12.81 4.11 -4.80
CA LEU A 489 13.00 3.36 -3.56
C LEU A 489 11.94 2.26 -3.38
N GLU A 490 10.69 2.54 -3.78
CA GLU A 490 9.57 1.59 -3.72
C GLU A 490 9.78 0.44 -4.70
N ASP A 491 9.96 0.74 -5.98
CA ASP A 491 10.16 -0.26 -7.04
C ASP A 491 11.44 -1.07 -6.86
N SER A 492 12.49 -0.47 -6.27
CA SER A 492 13.72 -1.20 -5.94
C SER A 492 13.54 -2.23 -4.81
N GLY A 493 12.42 -2.22 -4.07
CA GLY A 493 12.16 -3.06 -2.92
C GLY A 493 12.80 -2.55 -1.60
N TYR A 494 13.40 -1.34 -1.59
CA TYR A 494 14.02 -0.78 -0.39
C TYR A 494 12.98 -0.39 0.66
N MET A 495 11.81 0.10 0.26
CA MET A 495 10.75 0.51 1.21
C MET A 495 10.22 -0.66 2.04
N ALA A 496 10.21 -1.88 1.50
CA ALA A 496 9.90 -3.09 2.27
C ALA A 496 10.90 -3.32 3.42
N ARG A 497 12.20 -3.06 3.17
CA ARG A 497 13.26 -3.16 4.19
C ARG A 497 13.11 -2.08 5.26
N VAL A 498 12.73 -0.89 4.87
CA VAL A 498 12.44 0.21 5.83
C VAL A 498 11.29 -0.20 6.76
N ALA A 499 10.22 -0.76 6.21
CA ALA A 499 9.10 -1.28 7.00
C ALA A 499 9.55 -2.39 7.97
N PHE A 500 10.40 -3.32 7.51
CA PHE A 500 11.00 -4.38 8.31
C PHE A 500 11.85 -3.83 9.47
N ILE A 501 12.69 -2.82 9.21
CA ILE A 501 13.55 -2.20 10.24
C ILE A 501 12.70 -1.49 11.31
N MET A 502 11.62 -0.82 10.89
CA MET A 502 10.85 0.09 11.73
C MET A 502 9.68 -0.58 12.48
N ASP A 503 9.32 -1.84 12.15
CA ASP A 503 8.12 -2.49 12.71
C ASP A 503 8.13 -2.52 14.23
N LYS A 504 9.23 -2.88 14.86
CA LYS A 504 9.33 -2.94 16.33
C LYS A 504 9.08 -1.59 17.02
N LEU A 505 9.53 -0.49 16.42
CA LEU A 505 9.32 0.85 16.98
C LEU A 505 7.87 1.31 16.81
N LEU A 506 7.31 1.12 15.61
CA LEU A 506 5.97 1.56 15.30
C LEU A 506 4.91 0.76 16.06
N ARG A 507 5.13 -0.54 16.26
CA ARG A 507 4.26 -1.40 17.05
C ARG A 507 4.10 -0.91 18.51
N LYS A 508 5.15 -0.36 19.12
CA LYS A 508 5.06 0.22 20.47
C LYS A 508 4.03 1.34 20.54
N ILE A 509 3.92 2.14 19.49
CA ILE A 509 2.94 3.22 19.41
C ILE A 509 1.61 2.80 18.76
N GLY A 510 1.43 1.50 18.47
CA GLY A 510 0.18 0.93 17.96
C GLY A 510 0.02 0.94 16.46
N LEU A 511 1.12 1.07 15.68
CA LEU A 511 1.14 1.04 14.21
C LEU A 511 1.95 -0.15 13.69
N SER A 512 1.63 -0.61 12.48
CA SER A 512 2.45 -1.59 11.76
C SER A 512 3.68 -0.94 11.12
N GLY A 513 4.72 -1.72 10.83
CA GLY A 513 5.94 -1.23 10.19
C GLY A 513 5.70 -0.54 8.84
N ARG A 514 4.68 -0.96 8.10
CA ARG A 514 4.29 -0.33 6.81
C ARG A 514 3.86 1.13 6.96
N SER A 515 3.38 1.55 8.12
CA SER A 515 2.95 2.93 8.40
C SER A 515 4.10 3.95 8.33
N ILE A 516 5.37 3.49 8.39
CA ILE A 516 6.53 4.39 8.25
C ILE A 516 6.56 5.07 6.88
N VAL A 517 6.13 4.40 5.81
CA VAL A 517 6.20 4.91 4.44
C VAL A 517 5.37 6.18 4.26
N PRO A 518 4.06 6.21 4.56
CA PRO A 518 3.26 7.42 4.55
C PRO A 518 3.80 8.53 5.46
N MET A 519 4.32 8.18 6.63
CA MET A 519 4.86 9.16 7.58
C MET A 519 6.15 9.80 7.06
N LEU A 520 7.05 9.04 6.44
CA LEU A 520 8.27 9.55 5.80
C LEU A 520 7.94 10.49 4.64
N ILE A 521 7.00 10.12 3.79
CA ILE A 521 6.50 10.99 2.71
C ILE A 521 5.93 12.29 3.29
N GLY A 522 5.30 12.22 4.46
CA GLY A 522 4.77 13.36 5.21
C GLY A 522 5.81 14.43 5.56
N PHE A 523 7.09 14.08 5.74
CA PHE A 523 8.18 15.05 5.92
C PHE A 523 8.43 15.89 4.64
N GLY A 524 8.15 15.35 3.49
CA GLY A 524 8.18 16.10 2.24
C GLY A 524 6.90 16.90 2.05
N CYS A 525 5.76 16.22 2.01
CA CYS A 525 4.44 16.82 1.84
C CYS A 525 3.35 15.93 2.45
N THR A 526 2.43 16.53 3.20
CA THR A 526 1.32 15.81 3.85
C THR A 526 0.36 15.21 2.83
N VAL A 527 0.13 15.85 1.68
CA VAL A 527 -0.80 15.38 0.63
C VAL A 527 -0.44 13.98 0.13
N PRO A 528 0.77 13.77 -0.43
CA PRO A 528 1.18 12.44 -0.87
C PRO A 528 1.33 11.46 0.30
N GLY A 529 1.72 11.92 1.50
CA GLY A 529 1.77 11.08 2.69
C GLY A 529 0.41 10.48 3.04
N VAL A 530 -0.65 11.28 3.02
CA VAL A 530 -2.03 10.80 3.21
C VAL A 530 -2.44 9.83 2.11
N MET A 531 -2.11 10.12 0.85
CA MET A 531 -2.44 9.22 -0.27
C MET A 531 -1.71 7.88 -0.21
N ALA A 532 -0.46 7.88 0.22
CA ALA A 532 0.33 6.66 0.36
C ALA A 532 -0.22 5.72 1.44
N SER A 533 -1.06 6.22 2.36
CA SER A 533 -1.71 5.38 3.37
C SER A 533 -2.67 4.32 2.79
N ARG A 534 -3.04 4.41 1.51
CA ARG A 534 -3.83 3.40 0.80
C ARG A 534 -3.14 2.03 0.73
N THR A 535 -1.81 2.00 0.81
CA THR A 535 -1.03 0.75 0.83
C THR A 535 -1.15 -0.01 2.16
N LEU A 536 -1.82 0.56 3.15
CA LEU A 536 -2.06 -0.07 4.44
C LEU A 536 -3.32 -0.92 4.39
N SER A 537 -3.18 -2.21 4.65
CA SER A 537 -4.26 -3.20 4.61
C SER A 537 -5.29 -3.05 5.74
N SER A 538 -4.92 -2.40 6.86
CA SER A 538 -5.81 -2.16 7.99
C SER A 538 -6.44 -0.77 7.94
N GLU A 539 -7.75 -0.71 7.99
CA GLU A 539 -8.49 0.55 8.08
C GLU A 539 -8.13 1.33 9.37
N ARG A 540 -7.90 0.61 10.48
CA ARG A 540 -7.45 1.17 11.74
C ARG A 540 -6.08 1.83 11.61
N ASP A 541 -5.09 1.11 11.10
CA ASP A 541 -3.71 1.61 10.92
C ASP A 541 -3.69 2.75 9.91
N ARG A 542 -4.51 2.68 8.86
CA ARG A 542 -4.67 3.74 7.87
C ARG A 542 -5.23 5.02 8.47
N LYS A 543 -6.34 4.95 9.23
CA LYS A 543 -6.93 6.11 9.92
C LYS A 543 -5.94 6.74 10.89
N MET A 544 -5.28 5.93 11.71
CA MET A 544 -4.30 6.39 12.67
C MET A 544 -3.10 7.04 11.98
N THR A 545 -2.57 6.44 10.92
CA THR A 545 -1.45 7.00 10.14
C THR A 545 -1.82 8.33 9.50
N ILE A 546 -3.01 8.45 8.89
CA ILE A 546 -3.50 9.72 8.31
C ILE A 546 -3.58 10.82 9.36
N MET A 547 -4.06 10.51 10.57
CA MET A 547 -4.14 11.49 11.66
C MET A 547 -2.76 11.93 12.19
N LEU A 548 -1.75 11.06 12.11
CA LEU A 548 -0.40 11.34 12.57
C LEU A 548 0.49 12.02 11.52
N THR A 549 0.25 11.79 10.24
CA THR A 549 1.06 12.34 9.14
C THR A 549 1.23 13.86 9.21
N PRO A 550 0.22 14.70 9.55
CA PRO A 550 0.39 16.15 9.62
C PRO A 550 1.31 16.66 10.75
N PHE A 551 1.63 15.83 11.77
CA PHE A 551 2.62 16.18 12.79
C PHE A 551 4.05 16.22 12.23
N MET A 552 4.29 15.55 11.10
CA MET A 552 5.57 15.60 10.41
C MET A 552 5.77 16.98 9.79
N SER A 553 6.97 17.54 9.93
CA SER A 553 7.31 18.85 9.36
C SER A 553 7.47 18.74 7.85
N CYS A 554 6.48 19.20 7.08
CA CYS A 554 6.61 19.26 5.63
C CYS A 554 7.50 20.44 5.17
N SER A 555 7.97 20.39 3.93
CA SER A 555 8.85 21.42 3.34
C SER A 555 8.27 22.84 3.38
N ALA A 556 6.94 22.99 3.23
CA ALA A 556 6.26 24.29 3.28
C ALA A 556 6.32 24.99 4.65
N LYS A 557 6.70 24.28 5.72
CA LYS A 557 6.92 24.85 7.05
C LYS A 557 8.33 25.43 7.21
N LEU A 558 9.30 25.03 6.39
CA LEU A 558 10.70 25.48 6.49
C LEU A 558 10.87 27.00 6.36
N PRO A 559 10.23 27.71 5.42
CA PRO A 559 10.31 29.16 5.34
C PRO A 559 9.88 29.85 6.63
N ILE A 560 8.82 29.33 7.29
CA ILE A 560 8.36 29.88 8.59
C ILE A 560 9.45 29.72 9.64
N TYR A 561 10.06 28.54 9.73
CA TYR A 561 11.14 28.28 10.70
C TYR A 561 12.34 29.17 10.44
N ALA A 562 12.77 29.29 9.18
CA ALA A 562 13.88 30.16 8.79
C ALA A 562 13.63 31.63 9.14
N PHE A 563 12.43 32.14 8.82
CA PHE A 563 12.04 33.53 9.10
C PHE A 563 12.06 33.85 10.61
N PHE A 564 11.41 33.04 11.43
CA PHE A 564 11.35 33.27 12.87
C PHE A 564 12.69 33.00 13.58
N THR A 565 13.45 32.00 13.12
CA THR A 565 14.78 31.75 13.72
C THR A 565 15.77 32.85 13.41
N ALA A 566 15.72 33.44 12.22
CA ALA A 566 16.55 34.59 11.87
C ALA A 566 16.18 35.84 12.70
N ALA A 567 14.88 36.07 12.94
CA ALA A 567 14.38 37.23 13.66
C ALA A 567 14.56 37.16 15.18
N PHE A 568 14.33 35.99 15.80
CA PHE A 568 14.24 35.85 17.26
C PHE A 568 15.37 34.99 17.91
N PHE A 569 16.06 34.16 17.11
CA PHE A 569 17.11 33.23 17.61
C PHE A 569 18.41 33.34 16.82
N PRO A 570 19.04 34.56 16.76
CA PRO A 570 20.27 34.76 16.00
C PRO A 570 21.38 33.84 16.51
N GLY A 571 22.07 33.16 15.60
CA GLY A 571 23.14 32.20 15.90
C GLY A 571 22.70 30.83 16.40
N LYS A 572 21.42 30.61 16.73
CA LYS A 572 20.86 29.32 17.19
C LYS A 572 19.85 28.71 16.22
N GLY A 573 19.67 29.28 15.04
CA GLY A 573 18.63 28.90 14.09
C GLY A 573 18.62 27.42 13.73
N ALA A 574 19.80 26.84 13.47
CA ALA A 574 19.91 25.41 13.14
C ALA A 574 19.44 24.50 14.29
N ILE A 575 19.80 24.83 15.53
CA ILE A 575 19.42 24.06 16.72
C ILE A 575 17.90 24.12 16.93
N VAL A 576 17.31 25.31 16.78
CA VAL A 576 15.85 25.50 16.90
C VAL A 576 15.11 24.74 15.82
N MET A 577 15.58 24.78 14.55
CA MET A 577 14.97 24.01 13.46
C MET A 577 15.01 22.50 13.72
N ILE A 578 16.16 21.97 14.14
CA ILE A 578 16.30 20.55 14.50
C ILE A 578 15.36 20.22 15.67
N GLY A 579 15.32 21.08 16.69
CA GLY A 579 14.41 20.94 17.82
C GLY A 579 12.94 20.87 17.43
N LEU A 580 12.50 21.69 16.46
CA LEU A 580 11.12 21.67 15.93
C LEU A 580 10.79 20.34 15.22
N TYR A 581 11.74 19.80 14.45
CA TYR A 581 11.54 18.47 13.83
C TYR A 581 11.37 17.37 14.88
N PHE A 582 12.27 17.34 15.88
CA PHE A 582 12.14 16.36 16.98
C PHE A 582 10.89 16.57 17.80
N PHE A 583 10.48 17.82 18.04
CA PHE A 583 9.25 18.12 18.75
C PHE A 583 8.02 17.64 18.01
N GLY A 584 7.97 17.81 16.68
CA GLY A 584 6.89 17.28 15.84
C GLY A 584 6.77 15.75 15.94
N ILE A 585 7.92 15.05 15.85
CA ILE A 585 7.97 13.58 16.01
C ILE A 585 7.49 13.18 17.41
N LEU A 586 7.97 13.85 18.46
CA LEU A 586 7.59 13.58 19.84
C LEU A 586 6.07 13.75 20.04
N MET A 587 5.50 14.85 19.55
CA MET A 587 4.05 15.10 19.62
C MET A 587 3.26 14.05 18.83
N GLY A 588 3.76 13.61 17.68
CA GLY A 588 3.20 12.48 16.93
C GLY A 588 3.18 11.19 17.76
N ILE A 589 4.28 10.86 18.43
CA ILE A 589 4.39 9.67 19.29
C ILE A 589 3.43 9.78 20.48
N LEU A 590 3.40 10.91 21.19
CA LEU A 590 2.48 11.12 22.33
C LEU A 590 1.02 11.01 21.90
N THR A 591 0.68 11.60 20.77
CA THR A 591 -0.67 11.51 20.18
C THR A 591 -1.00 10.07 19.82
N ALA A 592 -0.07 9.34 19.20
CA ALA A 592 -0.27 7.94 18.85
C ALA A 592 -0.54 7.07 20.09
N LEU A 593 0.24 7.26 21.16
CA LEU A 593 0.04 6.54 22.43
C LEU A 593 -1.32 6.86 23.07
N ALA A 594 -1.74 8.12 23.06
CA ALA A 594 -3.05 8.52 23.55
C ALA A 594 -4.19 7.90 22.72
N MET A 595 -4.04 7.89 21.40
CA MET A 595 -5.03 7.33 20.47
C MET A 595 -5.10 5.80 20.55
N LYS A 596 -3.97 5.11 20.75
CA LYS A 596 -3.92 3.65 20.95
C LYS A 596 -4.78 3.23 22.14
N GLY A 597 -4.75 3.99 23.24
CA GLY A 597 -5.53 3.69 24.45
C GLY A 597 -7.02 4.06 24.38
N THR A 598 -7.40 4.98 23.49
CA THR A 598 -8.74 5.57 23.43
C THR A 598 -9.54 5.18 22.19
N MET A 599 -9.17 5.74 21.03
CA MET A 599 -9.91 5.64 19.76
C MET A 599 -9.59 4.39 18.95
N PHE A 600 -8.33 3.96 18.96
CA PHE A 600 -7.84 2.86 18.13
C PHE A 600 -7.37 1.69 18.99
N LYS A 601 -8.32 1.14 19.77
CA LYS A 601 -8.07 -0.08 20.57
C LYS A 601 -7.81 -1.27 19.65
N GLY A 602 -7.00 -2.21 20.13
CA GLY A 602 -6.60 -3.42 19.42
C GLY A 602 -5.14 -3.39 18.99
N GLU A 603 -4.65 -4.52 18.49
CA GLU A 603 -3.28 -4.68 18.05
C GLU A 603 -3.11 -4.27 16.57
N PRO A 604 -1.92 -3.75 16.17
CA PRO A 604 -1.63 -3.50 14.79
C PRO A 604 -1.59 -4.81 14.00
N VAL A 605 -1.98 -4.73 12.72
CA VAL A 605 -1.96 -5.90 11.83
C VAL A 605 -0.61 -6.61 11.91
N PRO A 606 -0.61 -7.94 12.01
CA PRO A 606 0.60 -8.74 12.01
C PRO A 606 1.48 -8.42 10.80
N PHE A 607 2.78 -8.40 11.01
CA PHE A 607 3.75 -8.09 9.98
C PHE A 607 4.22 -9.40 9.32
N VAL A 608 3.44 -9.86 8.36
CA VAL A 608 3.82 -10.98 7.51
C VAL A 608 4.10 -10.39 6.13
N MET A 609 5.34 -10.40 5.70
CA MET A 609 5.75 -9.79 4.44
C MET A 609 6.97 -10.51 3.84
N GLU A 610 6.97 -10.59 2.53
CA GLU A 610 8.16 -10.95 1.78
C GLU A 610 9.01 -9.73 1.49
N LEU A 611 10.32 -9.93 1.55
CA LEU A 611 11.26 -8.93 1.08
C LEU A 611 11.57 -9.20 -0.41
N PRO A 612 11.05 -8.38 -1.35
CA PRO A 612 11.29 -8.58 -2.77
C PRO A 612 12.78 -8.43 -3.10
N ASN A 613 13.27 -9.09 -4.14
CA ASN A 613 14.64 -8.89 -4.61
C ASN A 613 14.85 -7.43 -5.06
N TYR A 614 16.08 -6.91 -4.86
CA TYR A 614 16.41 -5.58 -5.39
C TYR A 614 16.45 -5.62 -6.91
N ARG A 615 15.59 -4.79 -7.51
CA ARG A 615 15.49 -4.62 -8.96
C ARG A 615 15.69 -3.16 -9.34
N MET A 616 16.24 -2.92 -10.52
CA MET A 616 16.27 -1.55 -11.07
C MET A 616 14.88 -1.20 -11.59
N PRO A 617 14.32 -0.05 -11.18
CA PRO A 617 13.02 0.40 -11.65
C PRO A 617 13.00 0.58 -13.17
N GLY A 618 11.91 0.17 -13.81
CA GLY A 618 11.71 0.38 -15.24
C GLY A 618 11.42 1.86 -15.55
N ALA A 619 12.23 2.51 -16.39
CA ALA A 619 12.07 3.93 -16.69
C ALA A 619 10.67 4.30 -17.22
N LYS A 620 10.03 3.42 -17.99
CA LYS A 620 8.68 3.62 -18.51
C LYS A 620 7.64 3.62 -17.40
N ASN A 621 7.74 2.70 -16.45
CA ASN A 621 6.81 2.59 -15.31
C ASN A 621 6.93 3.81 -14.38
N VAL A 622 8.17 4.19 -14.06
CA VAL A 622 8.44 5.40 -13.26
C VAL A 622 7.88 6.63 -13.95
N GLY A 623 8.10 6.79 -15.26
CA GLY A 623 7.57 7.91 -16.04
C GLY A 623 6.04 7.99 -16.05
N GLN A 624 5.35 6.86 -16.20
CA GLN A 624 3.89 6.80 -16.13
C GLN A 624 3.37 7.18 -14.74
N LEU A 625 3.96 6.63 -13.70
CA LEU A 625 3.58 6.93 -12.31
C LEU A 625 3.79 8.41 -11.97
N LEU A 626 4.91 9.00 -12.42
CA LEU A 626 5.17 10.43 -12.24
C LEU A 626 4.12 11.29 -12.95
N TRP A 627 3.75 10.93 -14.19
CA TRP A 627 2.72 11.63 -14.94
C TRP A 627 1.34 11.55 -14.25
N GLU A 628 0.95 10.37 -13.76
CA GLU A 628 -0.30 10.20 -13.01
C GLU A 628 -0.32 11.07 -11.73
N LYS A 629 0.77 11.07 -10.96
CA LYS A 629 0.88 11.88 -9.74
C LYS A 629 0.90 13.38 -10.05
N ALA A 630 1.60 13.81 -11.09
CA ALA A 630 1.61 15.20 -11.54
C ALA A 630 0.22 15.66 -12.01
N LYS A 631 -0.47 14.83 -12.80
CA LYS A 631 -1.84 15.10 -13.26
C LYS A 631 -2.82 15.21 -12.10
N ASP A 632 -2.78 14.29 -11.14
CA ASP A 632 -3.61 14.33 -9.93
C ASP A 632 -3.37 15.60 -9.11
N PHE A 633 -2.10 16.01 -8.97
CA PHE A 633 -1.77 17.27 -8.28
C PHE A 633 -2.31 18.48 -9.03
N LEU A 634 -2.12 18.56 -10.35
CA LEU A 634 -2.63 19.65 -11.19
C LEU A 634 -4.14 19.76 -11.12
N GLN A 635 -4.88 18.64 -11.22
CA GLN A 635 -6.33 18.65 -11.11
C GLN A 635 -6.81 19.23 -9.77
N ARG A 636 -6.12 18.89 -8.66
CA ARG A 636 -6.45 19.41 -7.32
C ARG A 636 -6.09 20.90 -7.18
N ALA A 637 -4.95 21.30 -7.73
CA ALA A 637 -4.55 22.70 -7.76
C ALA A 637 -5.60 23.55 -8.47
N PHE A 638 -6.07 23.12 -9.63
CA PHE A 638 -7.07 23.86 -10.41
C PHE A 638 -8.51 23.77 -9.87
N THR A 639 -8.85 22.82 -9.02
CA THR A 639 -10.22 22.70 -8.47
C THR A 639 -10.33 23.31 -7.08
N VAL A 640 -9.61 22.74 -6.11
CA VAL A 640 -9.75 23.10 -4.68
C VAL A 640 -9.00 24.39 -4.35
N ILE A 641 -7.75 24.50 -4.83
CA ILE A 641 -6.90 25.61 -4.45
C ILE A 641 -7.35 26.87 -5.18
N PHE A 642 -7.68 26.77 -6.46
CA PHE A 642 -8.22 27.91 -7.23
C PHE A 642 -9.47 28.51 -6.58
N GLY A 643 -10.46 27.67 -6.19
CA GLY A 643 -11.63 28.15 -5.50
C GLY A 643 -11.32 28.83 -4.17
N ALA A 644 -10.40 28.27 -3.43
CA ALA A 644 -9.99 28.79 -2.13
C ALA A 644 -9.17 30.09 -2.26
N THR A 645 -8.32 30.25 -3.27
CA THR A 645 -7.59 31.53 -3.50
C THR A 645 -8.50 32.67 -3.85
N ILE A 646 -9.55 32.44 -4.65
CA ILE A 646 -10.57 33.46 -4.94
C ILE A 646 -11.29 33.92 -3.66
N VAL A 647 -11.67 32.96 -2.79
CA VAL A 647 -12.33 33.30 -1.52
C VAL A 647 -11.41 34.12 -0.63
N ILE A 648 -10.15 33.76 -0.48
CA ILE A 648 -9.21 34.54 0.34
C ILE A 648 -8.94 35.92 -0.27
N TRP A 649 -8.72 35.99 -1.59
CA TRP A 649 -8.57 37.29 -2.28
C TRP A 649 -9.78 38.18 -2.00
N PHE A 650 -11.00 37.65 -2.11
CA PHE A 650 -12.22 38.40 -1.80
C PHE A 650 -12.22 38.93 -0.34
N LEU A 651 -11.90 38.04 0.62
CA LEU A 651 -11.85 38.42 2.03
C LEU A 651 -10.75 39.44 2.36
N GLN A 652 -9.67 39.47 1.60
CA GLN A 652 -8.56 40.41 1.77
C GLN A 652 -8.83 41.76 1.07
N SER A 653 -9.53 41.74 -0.07
CA SER A 653 -9.71 42.93 -0.93
C SER A 653 -10.95 43.73 -0.63
N PHE A 654 -11.90 43.20 0.15
CA PHE A 654 -13.17 43.88 0.46
C PHE A 654 -13.39 44.07 1.96
N ASP A 655 -14.07 45.19 2.31
CA ASP A 655 -14.61 45.47 3.64
C ASP A 655 -16.00 44.84 3.84
N LEU A 656 -16.58 44.95 5.06
CA LEU A 656 -17.93 44.47 5.37
C LEU A 656 -19.04 45.16 4.56
N HIS A 657 -18.75 46.30 3.91
CA HIS A 657 -19.67 47.03 3.07
C HIS A 657 -19.45 46.75 1.57
N LEU A 658 -18.60 45.77 1.24
CA LEU A 658 -18.24 45.38 -0.13
C LEU A 658 -17.50 46.46 -0.92
N ASN A 659 -16.84 47.41 -0.26
CA ASN A 659 -15.94 48.35 -0.91
C ASN A 659 -14.54 47.76 -1.02
N MET A 660 -13.84 48.04 -2.11
CA MET A 660 -12.47 47.64 -2.27
C MET A 660 -11.56 48.41 -1.29
N VAL A 661 -10.78 47.69 -0.52
CA VAL A 661 -9.98 48.20 0.58
C VAL A 661 -8.60 48.57 0.08
N THR A 662 -8.12 49.78 0.40
CA THR A 662 -6.73 50.19 0.17
C THR A 662 -5.83 49.89 1.36
N ASP A 663 -6.41 49.74 2.57
CA ASP A 663 -5.69 49.39 3.80
C ASP A 663 -6.16 47.99 4.31
N SER A 664 -5.24 47.05 4.41
CA SER A 664 -5.50 45.70 4.85
C SER A 664 -6.19 45.58 6.22
N GLN A 665 -6.14 46.63 7.06
CA GLN A 665 -6.75 46.65 8.40
C GLN A 665 -8.28 46.62 8.36
N THR A 666 -8.87 47.16 7.31
CA THR A 666 -10.32 47.29 7.18
C THR A 666 -10.96 46.14 6.41
N SER A 667 -10.15 45.16 5.97
CA SER A 667 -10.64 44.01 5.22
C SER A 667 -11.51 43.05 6.08
N ILE A 668 -12.40 42.32 5.41
CA ILE A 668 -13.20 41.28 6.07
C ILE A 668 -12.27 40.27 6.78
N LEU A 669 -11.16 39.87 6.15
CA LEU A 669 -10.20 38.94 6.72
C LEU A 669 -9.56 39.48 8.01
N ALA A 670 -9.17 40.77 8.04
CA ALA A 670 -8.64 41.41 9.24
C ALA A 670 -9.67 41.48 10.38
N THR A 671 -10.93 41.74 10.04
CA THR A 671 -12.05 41.77 11.01
C THR A 671 -12.24 40.36 11.63
N VAL A 672 -12.29 39.32 10.80
CA VAL A 672 -12.41 37.91 11.30
C VAL A 672 -11.16 37.51 12.13
N ALA A 673 -9.98 37.90 11.68
CA ALA A 673 -8.74 37.65 12.40
C ALA A 673 -8.71 38.39 13.76
N GLY A 674 -9.24 39.62 13.82
CA GLY A 674 -9.39 40.36 15.07
C GLY A 674 -10.32 39.70 16.08
N MET A 675 -11.39 39.02 15.62
CA MET A 675 -12.28 38.22 16.49
C MET A 675 -11.58 36.96 17.04
N ILE A 676 -10.64 36.40 16.29
CA ILE A 676 -9.92 35.19 16.68
C ILE A 676 -8.67 35.54 17.53
N ALA A 677 -8.06 36.70 17.33
CA ALA A 677 -6.85 37.14 18.02
C ALA A 677 -6.85 36.97 19.55
N PRO A 678 -7.97 37.21 20.28
CA PRO A 678 -8.03 37.02 21.71
C PRO A 678 -7.70 35.57 22.18
N VAL A 679 -8.00 34.58 21.35
CA VAL A 679 -7.69 33.17 21.63
C VAL A 679 -6.17 32.92 21.75
N PHE A 680 -5.36 33.78 21.11
CA PHE A 680 -3.90 33.67 21.08
C PHE A 680 -3.19 34.58 22.10
N ILE A 681 -3.92 35.43 22.85
CA ILE A 681 -3.35 36.25 23.94
C ILE A 681 -2.58 35.40 24.97
N PRO A 682 -3.15 34.28 25.47
CA PRO A 682 -2.44 33.42 26.43
C PRO A 682 -1.16 32.78 25.88
N LEU A 683 -0.97 32.78 24.57
CA LEU A 683 0.18 32.23 23.86
C LEU A 683 1.26 33.29 23.57
N GLY A 684 1.01 34.58 23.92
CA GLY A 684 1.93 35.67 23.73
C GLY A 684 1.98 36.25 22.32
N PHE A 685 0.99 35.94 21.44
CA PHE A 685 0.91 36.46 20.07
C PHE A 685 -0.52 36.83 19.64
N GLY A 686 -1.29 37.43 20.51
CA GLY A 686 -2.69 37.85 20.28
C GLY A 686 -2.87 39.07 19.41
N ASP A 687 -2.11 39.23 18.34
CA ASP A 687 -2.20 40.32 17.37
C ASP A 687 -3.03 39.88 16.15
N TRP A 688 -3.92 40.80 15.64
CA TRP A 688 -4.77 40.50 14.49
C TRP A 688 -3.94 40.20 13.22
N ARG A 689 -2.78 40.84 13.04
CA ARG A 689 -1.90 40.62 11.88
C ARG A 689 -1.36 39.19 11.86
N ILE A 690 -1.01 38.65 13.04
CA ILE A 690 -0.56 37.27 13.19
C ILE A 690 -1.70 36.31 12.93
N SER A 691 -2.89 36.60 13.47
CA SER A 691 -4.09 35.81 13.23
C SER A 691 -4.46 35.77 11.74
N THR A 692 -4.33 36.92 11.03
CA THR A 692 -4.50 37.01 9.57
C THR A 692 -3.51 36.12 8.83
N ALA A 693 -2.22 36.12 9.24
CA ALA A 693 -1.19 35.28 8.65
C ALA A 693 -1.45 33.78 8.90
N LEU A 694 -1.96 33.42 10.08
CA LEU A 694 -2.32 32.04 10.38
C LEU A 694 -3.52 31.54 9.55
N ILE A 695 -4.50 32.40 9.30
CA ILE A 695 -5.65 32.08 8.41
C ILE A 695 -5.17 31.92 6.97
N SER A 696 -4.30 32.84 6.48
CA SER A 696 -3.69 32.70 5.15
C SER A 696 -2.84 31.42 5.04
N GLY A 697 -2.12 31.07 6.09
CA GLY A 697 -1.34 29.85 6.19
C GLY A 697 -2.14 28.55 6.25
N PHE A 698 -3.46 28.63 6.44
CA PHE A 698 -4.36 27.50 6.25
C PHE A 698 -4.49 27.12 4.77
N MET A 699 -4.42 28.10 3.88
CA MET A 699 -4.41 27.86 2.43
C MET A 699 -3.11 27.18 2.00
N ALA A 700 -2.00 27.86 2.25
CA ALA A 700 -0.66 27.40 1.96
C ALA A 700 0.28 27.88 3.09
N LYS A 701 1.07 26.97 3.66
CA LYS A 701 1.86 27.27 4.86
C LYS A 701 2.86 28.40 4.67
N GLU A 702 3.47 28.49 3.50
CA GLU A 702 4.42 29.53 3.11
C GLU A 702 3.79 30.94 3.10
N SER A 703 2.47 31.05 2.88
CA SER A 703 1.77 32.32 2.91
C SER A 703 1.81 33.02 4.28
N VAL A 704 2.09 32.30 5.36
CA VAL A 704 2.29 32.89 6.69
C VAL A 704 3.39 33.94 6.64
N VAL A 705 4.56 33.62 6.05
CA VAL A 705 5.71 34.53 5.99
C VAL A 705 5.43 35.72 5.10
N SER A 706 4.86 35.49 3.92
CA SER A 706 4.51 36.57 2.97
C SER A 706 3.51 37.55 3.60
N THR A 707 2.46 37.03 4.26
CA THR A 707 1.45 37.84 4.93
C THR A 707 2.08 38.64 6.08
N LEU A 708 2.92 38.04 6.92
CA LEU A 708 3.62 38.75 7.99
C LEU A 708 4.54 39.83 7.45
N SER A 709 5.30 39.54 6.39
CA SER A 709 6.19 40.52 5.77
C SER A 709 5.43 41.74 5.22
N ILE A 710 4.25 41.51 4.63
CA ILE A 710 3.38 42.61 4.12
C ILE A 710 2.79 43.43 5.28
N LEU A 711 2.23 42.75 6.30
CA LEU A 711 1.49 43.45 7.37
C LEU A 711 2.40 44.14 8.39
N PHE A 712 3.62 43.66 8.59
CA PHE A 712 4.58 44.30 9.50
C PHE A 712 5.61 45.19 8.79
N GLY A 713 5.84 44.98 7.49
CA GLY A 713 6.80 45.75 6.68
C GLY A 713 8.27 45.53 7.04
N SER A 714 8.57 45.18 8.28
CA SER A 714 9.93 44.88 8.73
C SER A 714 9.96 43.85 9.89
N THR A 715 11.07 43.12 10.01
CA THR A 715 11.31 42.20 11.15
C THR A 715 11.37 42.94 12.47
N ALA A 716 11.86 44.22 12.49
CA ALA A 716 11.89 45.03 13.69
C ALA A 716 10.48 45.37 14.23
N ALA A 717 9.51 45.63 13.35
CA ALA A 717 8.13 45.84 13.77
C ALA A 717 7.49 44.56 14.36
N LEU A 718 7.84 43.40 13.82
CA LEU A 718 7.39 42.10 14.35
C LEU A 718 7.98 41.82 15.75
N THR A 719 9.29 42.06 15.94
CA THR A 719 9.97 41.86 17.24
C THR A 719 9.50 42.84 18.30
N ALA A 720 8.95 43.99 17.94
CA ALA A 720 8.33 44.93 18.88
C ALA A 720 6.97 44.47 19.41
N VAL A 721 6.26 43.60 18.67
CA VAL A 721 4.91 43.09 19.04
C VAL A 721 4.97 41.75 19.75
N ILE A 722 5.93 40.91 19.39
CA ILE A 722 6.06 39.57 19.96
C ILE A 722 7.42 39.43 20.65
N ASN A 723 7.43 38.91 21.86
CA ASN A 723 8.65 38.54 22.56
C ASN A 723 9.17 37.14 22.15
N THR A 724 10.36 36.77 22.58
CA THR A 724 10.97 35.47 22.24
C THR A 724 10.11 34.27 22.70
N ALA A 725 9.39 34.38 23.83
CA ALA A 725 8.49 33.35 24.30
C ALA A 725 7.26 33.20 23.39
N GLY A 726 6.66 34.30 22.97
CA GLY A 726 5.57 34.32 22.01
C GLY A 726 6.00 33.80 20.63
N ALA A 727 7.22 34.12 20.20
CA ALA A 727 7.79 33.60 18.94
C ALA A 727 8.01 32.06 18.99
N ALA A 728 8.51 31.55 20.12
CA ALA A 728 8.66 30.12 20.32
C ALA A 728 7.28 29.42 20.32
N ALA A 729 6.29 29.96 21.02
CA ALA A 729 4.93 29.44 21.02
C ALA A 729 4.30 29.45 19.63
N LEU A 730 4.51 30.55 18.86
CA LEU A 730 4.01 30.67 17.48
C LEU A 730 4.65 29.63 16.55
N LEU A 731 5.97 29.38 16.69
CA LEU A 731 6.64 28.32 15.94
C LEU A 731 6.05 26.93 16.23
N ILE A 732 5.80 26.61 17.51
CA ILE A 732 5.14 25.36 17.88
C ILE A 732 3.71 25.30 17.36
N PHE A 733 2.97 26.40 17.45
CA PHE A 733 1.62 26.46 16.87
C PHE A 733 1.66 26.23 15.36
N CYS A 734 2.53 26.91 14.61
CA CYS A 734 2.71 26.74 13.16
C CYS A 734 3.16 25.33 12.78
N LEU A 735 3.93 24.66 13.64
CA LEU A 735 4.31 23.26 13.44
C LEU A 735 3.12 22.31 13.50
N LEU A 736 2.23 22.50 14.48
CA LEU A 736 1.22 21.49 14.84
C LEU A 736 -0.21 21.81 14.35
N TYR A 737 -0.52 23.09 14.08
CA TYR A 737 -1.89 23.47 13.68
C TYR A 737 -2.28 22.86 12.34
N THR A 738 -3.56 22.95 12.02
CA THR A 738 -4.22 22.32 10.87
C THR A 738 -3.34 22.25 9.61
N PRO A 739 -3.34 21.13 8.87
CA PRO A 739 -2.64 21.04 7.60
C PRO A 739 -3.27 21.99 6.55
N CYS A 740 -2.57 22.19 5.43
CA CYS A 740 -3.08 23.05 4.34
C CYS A 740 -4.37 22.47 3.72
N VAL A 741 -5.15 23.33 3.05
CA VAL A 741 -6.43 22.97 2.40
C VAL A 741 -6.27 21.76 1.48
N ALA A 742 -5.17 21.67 0.73
CA ALA A 742 -4.89 20.52 -0.14
C ALA A 742 -4.77 19.20 0.63
N ALA A 743 -4.13 19.23 1.81
CA ALA A 743 -4.01 18.05 2.67
C ALA A 743 -5.37 17.67 3.28
N ILE A 744 -6.18 18.64 3.70
CA ILE A 744 -7.53 18.40 4.21
C ILE A 744 -8.43 17.82 3.11
N ALA A 745 -8.35 18.33 1.89
CA ALA A 745 -9.06 17.75 0.75
C ALA A 745 -8.66 16.28 0.49
N SER A 746 -7.37 15.95 0.67
CA SER A 746 -6.91 14.59 0.56
C SER A 746 -7.43 13.71 1.72
N ILE A 747 -7.40 14.20 2.95
CA ILE A 747 -7.98 13.51 4.12
C ILE A 747 -9.49 13.29 3.93
N LYS A 748 -10.21 14.29 3.41
CA LYS A 748 -11.65 14.17 3.09
C LYS A 748 -11.91 13.08 2.06
N ARG A 749 -11.06 12.94 1.06
CA ARG A 749 -11.17 11.89 0.03
C ARG A 749 -10.91 10.51 0.62
N GLU A 750 -9.95 10.37 1.53
CA GLU A 750 -9.55 9.07 2.10
C GLU A 750 -10.45 8.61 3.25
N LEU A 751 -10.92 9.53 4.10
CA LEU A 751 -11.65 9.19 5.32
C LEU A 751 -13.07 9.79 5.39
N GLY A 752 -13.42 10.67 4.44
CA GLY A 752 -14.70 11.36 4.44
C GLY A 752 -14.70 12.70 5.20
N GLY A 753 -15.79 13.48 5.01
CA GLY A 753 -15.88 14.86 5.52
C GLY A 753 -15.85 14.98 7.05
N LYS A 754 -16.50 14.06 7.76
CA LYS A 754 -16.53 14.04 9.24
C LYS A 754 -15.13 13.90 9.84
N TRP A 755 -14.32 13.01 9.29
CA TRP A 755 -12.94 12.82 9.73
C TRP A 755 -12.04 14.00 9.38
N ALA A 756 -12.23 14.62 8.19
CA ALA A 756 -11.46 15.81 7.81
C ALA A 756 -11.67 16.97 8.78
N ILE A 757 -12.93 17.25 9.15
CA ILE A 757 -13.26 18.29 10.15
C ILE A 757 -12.69 17.89 11.53
N GLY A 758 -12.83 16.62 11.92
CA GLY A 758 -12.29 16.11 13.19
C GLY A 758 -10.77 16.29 13.29
N VAL A 759 -10.01 16.03 12.22
CA VAL A 759 -8.55 16.25 12.17
C VAL A 759 -8.20 17.71 12.33
N VAL A 760 -8.91 18.64 11.67
CA VAL A 760 -8.67 20.09 11.79
C VAL A 760 -8.85 20.56 13.24
N ILE A 761 -9.98 20.22 13.86
CA ILE A 761 -10.26 20.60 15.25
C ILE A 761 -9.22 19.99 16.20
N PHE A 762 -8.97 18.71 16.06
CA PHE A 762 -8.03 17.96 16.89
C PHE A 762 -6.61 18.56 16.84
N GLN A 763 -6.12 18.90 15.65
CA GLN A 763 -4.79 19.48 15.48
C GLN A 763 -4.71 20.91 16.01
N CYS A 764 -5.74 21.74 15.80
CA CYS A 764 -5.80 23.08 16.35
C CYS A 764 -5.76 23.05 17.89
N VAL A 765 -6.50 22.12 18.52
CA VAL A 765 -6.51 21.97 19.98
C VAL A 765 -5.13 21.54 20.49
N ILE A 766 -4.51 20.53 19.87
CA ILE A 766 -3.16 20.08 20.26
C ILE A 766 -2.13 21.20 20.09
N ALA A 767 -2.19 21.92 18.95
CA ALA A 767 -1.30 23.03 18.66
C ALA A 767 -1.42 24.13 19.72
N TRP A 768 -2.65 24.46 20.11
CA TRP A 768 -2.90 25.47 21.14
C TRP A 768 -2.36 25.05 22.51
N VAL A 769 -2.66 23.82 22.94
CA VAL A 769 -2.18 23.28 24.22
C VAL A 769 -0.65 23.20 24.25
N ALA A 770 -0.03 22.68 23.20
CA ALA A 770 1.41 22.56 23.11
C ALA A 770 2.10 23.95 23.09
N ALA A 771 1.56 24.90 22.34
CA ALA A 771 2.06 26.27 22.30
C ALA A 771 1.93 26.98 23.67
N PHE A 772 0.82 26.75 24.37
CA PHE A 772 0.59 27.28 25.72
C PHE A 772 1.62 26.74 26.71
N ILE A 773 1.88 25.45 26.69
CA ILE A 773 2.88 24.81 27.57
C ILE A 773 4.27 25.39 27.25
N VAL A 774 4.64 25.48 25.97
CA VAL A 774 5.95 26.00 25.58
C VAL A 774 6.08 27.49 25.94
N HIS A 775 5.05 28.30 25.74
CA HIS A 775 5.03 29.69 26.17
C HIS A 775 5.30 29.81 27.67
N GLY A 776 4.60 29.03 28.48
CA GLY A 776 4.77 29.00 29.95
C GLY A 776 6.19 28.58 30.35
N ILE A 777 6.74 27.53 29.72
CA ILE A 777 8.11 27.09 29.99
C ILE A 777 9.14 28.18 29.64
N VAL A 778 9.04 28.78 28.44
CA VAL A 778 9.99 29.81 28.01
C VAL A 778 9.89 31.09 28.80
N CYS A 779 8.71 31.42 29.36
CA CYS A 779 8.53 32.57 30.27
C CYS A 779 9.17 32.35 31.67
N LEU A 780 9.47 31.08 32.05
CA LEU A 780 10.12 30.77 33.32
C LEU A 780 11.64 30.90 33.26
N PHE A 781 12.20 30.91 32.05
CA PHE A 781 13.63 31.07 31.78
C PHE A 781 13.95 32.42 31.18
#